data_eaccab7ba187871a46f556c3cf0e20f2
#
_entry.id   eaccab7ba187871a46f556c3cf0e20f2
#
_cell.length_a   1.000
_cell.length_b   1.000
_cell.length_c   1.000
_cell.angle_alpha   90.00
_cell.angle_beta   90.00
_cell.angle_gamma   90.00
#
_symmetry.space_group_name_H-M   'P 1'
#
loop_
_entity.id
_entity.type
_entity.pdbx_description
1 polymer ?
#
loop_
_entity_poly.entity_id
_entity_poly.type
_entity_poly.pdbx_seq_one_letter_code
_entity_poly.pdbx_strand_id
1 'polypeptide(L)'
;MAVYKVQVSTGQGSLAGTFDTISITLVGIDGESPKHVLDRYGLDFQPGSVREYEVPSERALGPILLIRLHKEPYSVFPESTWYCNEVRVTSPEGDTYRFPCYRWIQGYCTVELVESTAQIPSGDSHYLLQKYRRAELTLQQERYRWKEYIPGTPWCADIDSAMTAEVNLQYSFPKASAFFGRGLATLLESKLKGFLDRPYSWETLTDIPKIFWFYHSPVSEYVIEHWQEDAFFGYQYLNGFNPVLIRKCTALPENFPVTQEMVAGSLGESTSLREELQRGSIYLADYKLLEDIPTIEVNGHQQYVAAPLCLLHQKPSGEVVPLAIQLSQRPGPDSPIFLPSDSDWLWTLAKTWVRSSEFHLHEVSSHLLRAHLLAEVFSVATQRQLPMCHPLYKLLIPHTRFSIHINVLARTFLISSGGVFDRAIATGRPGLAELLRKGLENLTYTALCLPDDIQERGVGSVQRYYYRDDGLKIWAAIESFVSGIVGIYYQTSLSVQSDHELQAWVGEIFTKGFLGRQASGVPSTLGTAAELTKYLTMVIFTCSAYHAAVNAGQFELAVFMPNYPSSMRKPPPRNKAKVTLKEFLDTIPEMNTTSLILSVLWVLRNEDQDMRPLGTYPEEHFTEHGPKQLMAAFQDRLAEISREIEERNQSLALSYKYMYPPNIENSTAI
;
A
#
# COMPACT_ATOMS: atom_id res chain seq x y z
N MET A 1 33.64 -38.75 -18.08
CA MET A 1 32.26 -38.52 -17.69
C MET A 1 32.27 -37.73 -16.39
N ALA A 2 31.63 -36.57 -16.35
CA ALA A 2 31.53 -35.73 -15.17
C ALA A 2 30.16 -35.97 -14.50
N VAL A 3 30.09 -36.01 -13.16
CA VAL A 3 28.84 -36.21 -12.43
C VAL A 3 28.60 -34.97 -11.56
N TYR A 4 27.47 -34.34 -11.78
CA TYR A 4 27.01 -33.16 -11.02
C TYR A 4 26.00 -33.61 -9.99
N LYS A 5 26.05 -33.01 -8.79
CA LYS A 5 25.03 -33.21 -7.75
C LYS A 5 24.00 -32.08 -7.84
N VAL A 6 22.77 -32.44 -8.00
CA VAL A 6 21.64 -31.48 -8.13
C VAL A 6 20.70 -31.65 -6.96
N GLN A 7 20.57 -30.62 -6.16
CA GLN A 7 19.62 -30.59 -5.03
C GLN A 7 18.43 -29.71 -5.39
N VAL A 8 17.22 -30.26 -5.25
CA VAL A 8 15.97 -29.57 -5.54
C VAL A 8 15.16 -29.40 -4.27
N SER A 9 14.75 -28.19 -3.98
CA SER A 9 13.93 -27.83 -2.82
C SER A 9 12.52 -27.43 -3.24
N THR A 10 11.52 -28.13 -2.72
CA THR A 10 10.10 -27.87 -2.95
C THR A 10 9.53 -27.04 -1.80
N GLY A 11 8.59 -26.12 -2.08
CA GLY A 11 7.93 -25.29 -1.09
C GLY A 11 7.19 -26.09 -0.03
N GLN A 12 6.98 -25.48 1.14
CA GLN A 12 6.43 -26.16 2.32
C GLN A 12 4.89 -26.19 2.36
N GLY A 13 4.21 -25.36 1.56
CA GLY A 13 2.75 -25.34 1.52
C GLY A 13 2.18 -26.70 1.13
N SER A 14 1.02 -27.07 1.68
CA SER A 14 0.41 -28.38 1.45
C SER A 14 0.14 -28.72 -0.03
N LEU A 15 0.01 -27.70 -0.87
CA LEU A 15 -0.22 -27.84 -2.31
C LEU A 15 1.03 -27.60 -3.16
N ALA A 16 2.20 -27.46 -2.55
CA ALA A 16 3.44 -27.08 -3.25
C ALA A 16 4.09 -28.22 -4.03
N GLY A 17 3.74 -29.48 -3.77
CA GLY A 17 4.33 -30.64 -4.41
C GLY A 17 3.77 -30.94 -5.80
N THR A 18 4.46 -31.83 -6.54
CA THR A 18 3.99 -32.29 -7.84
C THR A 18 4.27 -33.80 -8.03
N PHE A 19 3.40 -34.46 -8.79
CA PHE A 19 3.61 -35.81 -9.31
C PHE A 19 4.14 -35.80 -10.75
N ASP A 20 4.22 -34.63 -11.39
CA ASP A 20 4.70 -34.51 -12.77
C ASP A 20 6.18 -34.88 -12.87
N THR A 21 6.59 -35.26 -14.07
CA THR A 21 7.99 -35.59 -14.35
C THR A 21 8.80 -34.31 -14.43
N ILE A 22 9.82 -34.20 -13.58
CA ILE A 22 10.76 -33.09 -13.58
C ILE A 22 12.11 -33.57 -14.13
N SER A 23 12.60 -32.85 -15.14
CA SER A 23 13.92 -33.10 -15.73
C SER A 23 14.74 -31.84 -15.70
N ILE A 24 16.07 -31.99 -15.80
CA ILE A 24 17.01 -30.86 -15.79
C ILE A 24 18.00 -30.97 -16.96
N THR A 25 18.36 -29.79 -17.47
CA THR A 25 19.51 -29.61 -18.35
C THR A 25 20.42 -28.57 -17.70
N LEU A 26 21.70 -28.91 -17.54
CA LEU A 26 22.72 -27.99 -17.01
C LEU A 26 23.39 -27.30 -18.18
N VAL A 27 23.51 -25.97 -18.11
CA VAL A 27 24.17 -25.16 -19.16
C VAL A 27 25.34 -24.42 -18.55
N GLY A 28 26.53 -24.82 -18.95
CA GLY A 28 27.78 -24.19 -18.55
C GLY A 28 28.47 -23.45 -19.69
N ILE A 29 29.60 -22.81 -19.39
CA ILE A 29 30.37 -22.07 -20.37
C ILE A 29 30.88 -22.99 -21.51
N ASP A 30 31.21 -24.22 -21.16
CA ASP A 30 31.84 -25.18 -22.10
C ASP A 30 30.85 -26.14 -22.75
N GLY A 31 29.56 -26.01 -22.46
CA GLY A 31 28.54 -26.83 -23.09
C GLY A 31 27.34 -27.13 -22.21
N GLU A 32 26.46 -28.00 -22.72
CA GLU A 32 25.23 -28.41 -22.05
C GLU A 32 25.25 -29.89 -21.70
N SER A 33 24.60 -30.26 -20.59
CA SER A 33 24.32 -31.65 -20.26
C SER A 33 23.18 -32.20 -21.11
N PRO A 34 23.08 -33.53 -21.28
CA PRO A 34 21.84 -34.12 -21.73
C PRO A 34 20.70 -33.82 -20.74
N LYS A 35 19.45 -33.81 -21.24
CA LYS A 35 18.26 -33.74 -20.40
C LYS A 35 18.21 -35.00 -19.51
N HIS A 36 18.13 -34.80 -18.21
CA HIS A 36 18.13 -35.88 -17.22
C HIS A 36 16.92 -35.82 -16.34
N VAL A 37 16.18 -36.95 -16.23
CA VAL A 37 15.02 -37.07 -15.38
C VAL A 37 15.46 -37.16 -13.91
N LEU A 38 14.87 -36.35 -13.06
CA LEU A 38 15.13 -36.36 -11.62
C LEU A 38 14.18 -37.33 -10.93
N ASP A 39 14.63 -38.55 -10.70
CA ASP A 39 13.84 -39.64 -10.12
C ASP A 39 14.71 -40.49 -9.17
N ARG A 40 14.23 -40.71 -7.95
CA ARG A 40 14.87 -41.56 -6.94
C ARG A 40 13.93 -42.64 -6.38
N TYR A 41 12.94 -43.04 -7.13
CA TYR A 41 11.92 -44.02 -6.68
C TYR A 41 11.15 -43.54 -5.45
N GLY A 42 10.03 -42.91 -5.67
CA GLY A 42 9.15 -42.46 -4.62
C GLY A 42 8.52 -41.12 -4.92
N LEU A 43 8.12 -40.42 -3.85
CA LEU A 43 7.52 -39.11 -3.96
C LEU A 43 8.62 -38.03 -3.88
N ASP A 44 9.27 -37.76 -5.00
CA ASP A 44 10.43 -36.87 -5.06
C ASP A 44 10.15 -35.41 -4.72
N PHE A 45 9.01 -34.91 -5.19
CA PHE A 45 8.65 -33.49 -5.10
C PHE A 45 7.46 -33.23 -4.18
N GLN A 46 7.48 -33.87 -3.00
CA GLN A 46 6.48 -33.60 -1.95
C GLN A 46 6.69 -32.22 -1.33
N PRO A 47 5.63 -31.63 -0.76
CA PRO A 47 5.75 -30.38 0.00
C PRO A 47 6.87 -30.47 1.06
N GLY A 48 7.75 -29.47 1.07
CA GLY A 48 8.88 -29.39 2.00
C GLY A 48 10.05 -30.31 1.72
N SER A 49 10.01 -31.08 0.64
CA SER A 49 11.11 -32.00 0.29
C SER A 49 12.36 -31.27 -0.18
N VAL A 50 13.52 -31.83 0.21
CA VAL A 50 14.83 -31.44 -0.31
C VAL A 50 15.50 -32.74 -0.78
N ARG A 51 15.68 -32.90 -2.08
CA ARG A 51 16.20 -34.12 -2.69
C ARG A 51 17.44 -33.85 -3.52
N GLU A 52 18.41 -34.78 -3.45
CA GLU A 52 19.64 -34.72 -4.23
C GLU A 52 19.65 -35.80 -5.31
N TYR A 53 20.12 -35.44 -6.50
CA TYR A 53 20.20 -36.31 -7.67
C TYR A 53 21.57 -36.21 -8.27
N GLU A 54 22.01 -37.28 -8.93
CA GLU A 54 23.24 -37.30 -9.75
C GLU A 54 22.88 -37.10 -11.21
N VAL A 55 23.50 -36.10 -11.81
CA VAL A 55 23.29 -35.76 -13.24
C VAL A 55 24.61 -35.96 -13.98
N PRO A 56 24.72 -37.01 -14.83
CA PRO A 56 25.91 -37.26 -15.58
C PRO A 56 26.02 -36.34 -16.81
N SER A 57 27.23 -35.97 -17.15
CA SER A 57 27.57 -35.26 -18.38
C SER A 57 28.75 -35.94 -19.04
N GLU A 58 28.78 -36.00 -20.36
CA GLU A 58 29.87 -36.62 -21.11
C GLU A 58 31.23 -35.92 -20.87
N ARG A 59 31.13 -34.60 -20.60
CA ARG A 59 32.31 -33.75 -20.33
C ARG A 59 32.03 -32.76 -19.22
N ALA A 60 33.09 -32.15 -18.72
CA ALA A 60 32.94 -31.00 -17.81
C ALA A 60 32.31 -29.83 -18.56
N LEU A 61 31.39 -29.10 -17.86
CA LEU A 61 30.61 -28.01 -18.43
C LEU A 61 31.22 -26.62 -18.15
N GLY A 62 32.30 -26.58 -17.37
CA GLY A 62 32.81 -25.32 -16.85
C GLY A 62 31.87 -24.69 -15.85
N PRO A 63 32.06 -23.41 -15.49
CA PRO A 63 31.10 -22.69 -14.65
C PRO A 63 29.70 -22.79 -15.19
N ILE A 64 28.74 -23.12 -14.32
CA ILE A 64 27.33 -23.26 -14.70
C ILE A 64 26.69 -21.88 -14.75
N LEU A 65 26.13 -21.53 -15.90
CA LEU A 65 25.50 -20.24 -16.15
C LEU A 65 24.02 -20.24 -15.83
N LEU A 66 23.32 -21.30 -16.30
CA LEU A 66 21.89 -21.45 -16.12
C LEU A 66 21.50 -22.92 -16.12
N ILE A 67 20.29 -23.20 -15.70
CA ILE A 67 19.68 -24.53 -15.80
C ILE A 67 18.33 -24.40 -16.48
N ARG A 68 17.89 -25.51 -17.12
CA ARG A 68 16.51 -25.64 -17.62
C ARG A 68 15.82 -26.73 -16.83
N LEU A 69 14.70 -26.37 -16.21
CA LEU A 69 13.78 -27.32 -15.58
C LEU A 69 12.66 -27.63 -16.55
N HIS A 70 12.47 -28.89 -16.84
CA HIS A 70 11.41 -29.38 -17.72
C HIS A 70 10.35 -30.06 -16.88
N LYS A 71 9.12 -29.58 -16.95
CA LYS A 71 7.96 -30.16 -16.27
C LYS A 71 7.07 -30.81 -17.32
N GLU A 72 6.89 -32.12 -17.24
CA GLU A 72 6.24 -32.94 -18.24
C GLU A 72 5.21 -33.89 -17.61
N PRO A 73 4.26 -34.43 -18.40
CA PRO A 73 3.27 -35.37 -17.89
C PRO A 73 3.92 -36.60 -17.27
N TYR A 74 3.30 -37.10 -16.19
CA TYR A 74 3.61 -38.40 -15.62
C TYR A 74 2.41 -39.34 -15.73
N SER A 75 2.54 -40.35 -16.58
CA SER A 75 1.46 -41.38 -16.80
C SER A 75 0.12 -40.74 -17.14
N VAL A 76 -0.96 -41.19 -16.48
CA VAL A 76 -2.33 -40.71 -16.67
C VAL A 76 -2.75 -39.67 -15.63
N PHE A 77 -1.84 -39.23 -14.77
CA PHE A 77 -2.16 -38.24 -13.75
C PHE A 77 -2.38 -36.86 -14.37
N PRO A 78 -3.35 -36.10 -13.85
CA PRO A 78 -3.56 -34.73 -14.30
C PRO A 78 -2.39 -33.83 -13.92
N GLU A 79 -2.21 -32.74 -14.64
CA GLU A 79 -1.20 -31.71 -14.32
C GLU A 79 -1.34 -31.24 -12.87
N SER A 80 -0.22 -31.10 -12.20
CA SER A 80 -0.14 -30.50 -10.85
C SER A 80 0.88 -29.37 -10.83
N THR A 81 0.43 -28.20 -10.37
CA THR A 81 1.28 -27.02 -10.21
C THR A 81 2.30 -27.25 -9.09
N TRP A 82 3.54 -26.91 -9.32
CA TRP A 82 4.66 -27.16 -8.43
C TRP A 82 5.30 -25.87 -7.96
N TYR A 83 5.52 -25.71 -6.63
CA TYR A 83 6.30 -24.59 -6.10
C TYR A 83 7.75 -25.01 -5.88
N CYS A 84 8.63 -24.51 -6.74
CA CYS A 84 10.06 -24.72 -6.62
C CYS A 84 10.71 -23.59 -5.83
N ASN A 85 11.38 -23.90 -4.71
CA ASN A 85 12.15 -22.92 -3.95
C ASN A 85 13.44 -22.57 -4.68
N GLU A 86 14.35 -23.54 -4.78
CA GLU A 86 15.63 -23.34 -5.41
C GLU A 86 16.22 -24.67 -5.89
N VAL A 87 17.15 -24.59 -6.81
CA VAL A 87 17.99 -25.70 -7.25
C VAL A 87 19.44 -25.34 -6.93
N ARG A 88 20.20 -26.30 -6.37
CA ARG A 88 21.63 -26.18 -6.14
C ARG A 88 22.37 -27.21 -6.98
N VAL A 89 23.39 -26.79 -7.66
CA VAL A 89 24.24 -27.68 -8.48
C VAL A 89 25.65 -27.64 -7.93
N THR A 90 26.19 -28.81 -7.58
CA THR A 90 27.60 -28.95 -7.18
C THR A 90 28.38 -29.66 -8.28
N SER A 91 29.42 -29.01 -8.77
CA SER A 91 30.31 -29.58 -9.81
C SER A 91 31.16 -30.73 -9.27
N PRO A 92 31.76 -31.56 -10.15
CA PRO A 92 32.68 -32.59 -9.72
C PRO A 92 33.87 -32.05 -8.92
N GLU A 93 34.25 -30.78 -9.16
CA GLU A 93 35.35 -30.10 -8.49
C GLU A 93 34.94 -29.55 -7.10
N GLY A 94 33.63 -29.55 -6.79
CA GLY A 94 33.11 -29.08 -5.51
C GLY A 94 32.54 -27.66 -5.51
N ASP A 95 32.53 -26.99 -6.66
CA ASP A 95 31.91 -25.65 -6.78
C ASP A 95 30.42 -25.77 -6.73
N THR A 96 29.78 -24.90 -5.95
CA THR A 96 28.32 -24.87 -5.77
C THR A 96 27.71 -23.64 -6.43
N TYR A 97 26.66 -23.89 -7.22
CA TYR A 97 25.90 -22.88 -7.94
C TYR A 97 24.44 -22.91 -7.42
N ARG A 98 23.87 -21.75 -7.16
CA ARG A 98 22.48 -21.64 -6.67
C ARG A 98 21.60 -21.03 -7.76
N PHE A 99 20.39 -21.56 -7.86
CA PHE A 99 19.40 -21.14 -8.85
C PHE A 99 18.06 -20.89 -8.12
N PRO A 100 17.85 -19.71 -7.53
CA PRO A 100 16.61 -19.36 -6.87
C PRO A 100 15.45 -19.35 -7.87
N CYS A 101 14.33 -19.93 -7.50
CA CYS A 101 13.10 -19.91 -8.28
C CYS A 101 11.98 -19.18 -7.52
N TYR A 102 11.59 -19.70 -6.36
CA TYR A 102 10.54 -19.15 -5.50
C TYR A 102 9.29 -18.78 -6.29
N ARG A 103 8.86 -19.70 -7.16
CA ARG A 103 7.68 -19.54 -8.02
C ARG A 103 6.91 -20.84 -8.12
N TRP A 104 5.61 -20.68 -8.39
CA TRP A 104 4.77 -21.75 -8.89
C TRP A 104 5.07 -21.99 -10.36
N ILE A 105 5.25 -23.25 -10.72
CA ILE A 105 5.42 -23.71 -12.10
C ILE A 105 4.15 -24.43 -12.49
N GLN A 106 3.33 -23.80 -13.33
CA GLN A 106 2.04 -24.29 -13.79
C GLN A 106 2.12 -24.77 -15.23
N GLY A 107 1.37 -25.84 -15.52
CA GLY A 107 1.36 -26.43 -16.86
C GLY A 107 2.60 -27.25 -17.16
N TYR A 108 2.69 -27.74 -18.38
CA TYR A 108 3.84 -28.42 -18.89
C TYR A 108 4.71 -27.44 -19.66
N CYS A 109 5.90 -27.21 -19.16
CA CYS A 109 6.76 -26.14 -19.66
C CYS A 109 8.24 -26.37 -19.33
N THR A 110 9.09 -25.56 -19.93
CA THR A 110 10.49 -25.47 -19.60
C THR A 110 10.76 -24.11 -19.00
N VAL A 111 11.35 -24.07 -17.81
CA VAL A 111 11.73 -22.84 -17.09
C VAL A 111 13.23 -22.72 -17.07
N GLU A 112 13.76 -21.59 -17.49
CA GLU A 112 15.19 -21.28 -17.39
C GLU A 112 15.44 -20.49 -16.10
N LEU A 113 16.44 -20.92 -15.32
CA LEU A 113 16.89 -20.25 -14.12
C LEU A 113 18.38 -19.94 -14.25
N VAL A 114 18.75 -18.68 -14.03
CA VAL A 114 20.16 -18.27 -14.05
C VAL A 114 20.79 -18.40 -12.68
N GLU A 115 22.12 -18.51 -12.67
CA GLU A 115 22.89 -18.51 -11.42
C GLU A 115 22.60 -17.24 -10.63
N SER A 116 22.56 -17.36 -9.31
CA SER A 116 21.96 -16.40 -8.38
C SER A 116 22.69 -15.07 -8.23
N THR A 117 23.94 -14.95 -8.70
CA THR A 117 24.67 -13.69 -8.60
C THR A 117 23.94 -12.58 -9.35
N ALA A 118 23.51 -11.56 -8.63
CA ALA A 118 22.78 -10.44 -9.21
C ALA A 118 23.69 -9.62 -10.13
N GLN A 119 23.18 -9.30 -11.32
CA GLN A 119 23.92 -8.54 -12.33
C GLN A 119 23.03 -7.49 -12.99
N ILE A 120 23.60 -6.29 -13.16
CA ILE A 120 23.07 -5.30 -14.10
C ILE A 120 23.46 -5.71 -15.53
N PRO A 121 22.81 -5.21 -16.59
CA PRO A 121 23.06 -5.67 -17.97
C PRO A 121 24.54 -5.63 -18.38
N SER A 122 25.27 -4.61 -17.99
CA SER A 122 26.69 -4.46 -18.31
C SER A 122 27.60 -5.49 -17.64
N GLY A 123 27.14 -6.16 -16.60
CA GLY A 123 27.86 -7.22 -15.89
C GLY A 123 27.72 -8.59 -16.54
N ASP A 124 26.71 -8.78 -17.39
CA ASP A 124 26.48 -10.05 -18.10
C ASP A 124 27.12 -10.01 -19.48
N SER A 125 28.40 -10.45 -19.57
CA SER A 125 29.15 -10.45 -20.82
C SER A 125 28.86 -11.66 -21.71
N HIS A 126 28.38 -12.78 -21.14
CA HIS A 126 28.15 -14.00 -21.91
C HIS A 126 26.86 -13.91 -22.72
N TYR A 127 26.91 -14.29 -23.99
CA TYR A 127 25.77 -14.14 -24.91
C TYR A 127 24.55 -14.94 -24.49
N LEU A 128 24.68 -16.08 -23.82
CA LEU A 128 23.54 -16.87 -23.31
C LEU A 128 22.81 -16.12 -22.23
N LEU A 129 23.52 -15.41 -21.35
CA LEU A 129 22.90 -14.61 -20.29
C LEU A 129 22.19 -13.38 -20.85
N GLN A 130 22.80 -12.73 -21.85
CA GLN A 130 22.14 -11.61 -22.53
C GLN A 130 20.88 -12.07 -23.28
N LYS A 131 20.94 -13.23 -23.94
CA LYS A 131 19.78 -13.83 -24.59
C LYS A 131 18.68 -14.18 -23.59
N TYR A 132 19.05 -14.77 -22.46
CA TYR A 132 18.12 -15.07 -21.37
C TYR A 132 17.39 -13.81 -20.88
N ARG A 133 18.11 -12.72 -20.59
CA ARG A 133 17.50 -11.47 -20.12
C ARG A 133 16.43 -10.96 -21.09
N ARG A 134 16.74 -10.92 -22.37
CA ARG A 134 15.80 -10.46 -23.41
C ARG A 134 14.60 -11.39 -23.54
N ALA A 135 14.83 -12.69 -23.50
CA ALA A 135 13.74 -13.67 -23.62
C ALA A 135 12.80 -13.62 -22.41
N GLU A 136 13.32 -13.48 -21.21
CA GLU A 136 12.51 -13.33 -20.00
C GLU A 136 11.65 -12.07 -20.05
N LEU A 137 12.23 -10.92 -20.41
CA LEU A 137 11.49 -9.66 -20.50
C LEU A 137 10.39 -9.73 -21.57
N THR A 138 10.65 -10.33 -22.71
CA THR A 138 9.62 -10.53 -23.75
C THR A 138 8.46 -11.36 -23.21
N LEU A 139 8.74 -12.47 -22.54
CA LEU A 139 7.71 -13.32 -21.95
C LEU A 139 6.91 -12.60 -20.86
N GLN A 140 7.57 -11.85 -20.00
CA GLN A 140 6.93 -11.10 -18.93
C GLN A 140 6.05 -9.95 -19.46
N GLN A 141 6.47 -9.30 -20.53
CA GLN A 141 5.66 -8.25 -21.17
C GLN A 141 4.42 -8.81 -21.85
N GLU A 142 4.45 -10.03 -22.31
CA GLU A 142 3.26 -10.74 -22.81
C GLU A 142 2.32 -11.15 -21.68
N ARG A 143 2.85 -11.55 -20.53
CA ARG A 143 2.10 -11.96 -19.35
C ARG A 143 1.46 -10.80 -18.61
N TYR A 144 2.20 -9.73 -18.43
CA TYR A 144 1.82 -8.56 -17.63
C TYR A 144 1.54 -7.39 -18.57
N ARG A 145 0.37 -7.39 -19.19
CA ARG A 145 -0.05 -6.29 -20.08
C ARG A 145 -0.64 -5.15 -19.25
N TRP A 146 -0.47 -3.95 -19.75
CA TRP A 146 -1.10 -2.77 -19.18
C TRP A 146 -2.52 -2.60 -19.71
N LYS A 147 -3.40 -2.08 -18.82
CA LYS A 147 -4.78 -1.73 -19.15
C LYS A 147 -5.10 -0.35 -18.58
N GLU A 148 -5.77 0.48 -19.37
CA GLU A 148 -6.38 1.71 -18.88
C GLU A 148 -7.74 1.37 -18.28
N TYR A 149 -7.88 1.44 -16.95
CA TYR A 149 -9.12 1.11 -16.27
C TYR A 149 -10.10 2.28 -16.26
N ILE A 150 -9.63 3.45 -15.82
CA ILE A 150 -10.37 4.73 -15.88
C ILE A 150 -9.46 5.73 -16.58
N PRO A 151 -9.90 6.39 -17.65
CA PRO A 151 -9.09 7.40 -18.34
C PRO A 151 -8.64 8.52 -17.38
N GLY A 152 -7.37 8.93 -17.48
CA GLY A 152 -6.80 9.95 -16.61
C GLY A 152 -6.35 9.47 -15.23
N THR A 153 -6.33 8.15 -15.01
CA THR A 153 -5.84 7.52 -13.77
C THR A 153 -4.67 6.59 -14.08
N PRO A 154 -3.92 6.12 -13.07
CA PRO A 154 -2.84 5.17 -13.31
C PRO A 154 -3.34 3.91 -14.03
N TRP A 155 -2.53 3.41 -14.96
CA TRP A 155 -2.81 2.14 -15.62
C TRP A 155 -2.66 0.99 -14.63
N CYS A 156 -3.27 -0.14 -14.94
CA CYS A 156 -3.26 -1.33 -14.13
C CYS A 156 -2.91 -2.57 -14.96
N ALA A 157 -2.75 -3.71 -14.28
CA ALA A 157 -2.59 -4.99 -14.95
C ALA A 157 -3.88 -5.37 -15.70
N ASP A 158 -3.75 -5.91 -16.90
CA ASP A 158 -4.87 -6.42 -17.70
C ASP A 158 -5.34 -7.78 -17.18
N ILE A 159 -5.99 -7.76 -16.04
CA ILE A 159 -6.51 -8.94 -15.34
C ILE A 159 -7.94 -8.63 -14.91
N ASP A 160 -8.90 -9.39 -15.43
CA ASP A 160 -10.32 -9.16 -15.16
C ASP A 160 -10.84 -9.88 -13.90
N SER A 161 -10.16 -10.96 -13.48
CA SER A 161 -10.56 -11.75 -12.31
C SER A 161 -9.35 -12.26 -11.56
N ALA A 162 -9.39 -12.17 -10.23
CA ALA A 162 -8.37 -12.74 -9.37
C ALA A 162 -8.22 -14.26 -9.52
N MET A 163 -9.31 -14.96 -9.88
CA MET A 163 -9.29 -16.41 -10.08
C MET A 163 -8.63 -16.84 -11.38
N THR A 164 -8.60 -15.97 -12.39
CA THR A 164 -7.97 -16.22 -13.69
C THR A 164 -6.58 -15.61 -13.80
N ALA A 165 -6.13 -14.92 -12.77
CA ALA A 165 -4.80 -14.34 -12.71
C ALA A 165 -3.72 -15.45 -12.73
N GLU A 166 -2.55 -15.10 -13.22
CA GLU A 166 -1.37 -15.98 -13.17
C GLU A 166 -1.10 -16.40 -11.72
N VAL A 167 -0.79 -17.67 -11.51
CA VAL A 167 -0.73 -18.30 -10.18
C VAL A 167 0.20 -17.58 -9.19
N ASN A 168 1.30 -17.00 -9.69
CA ASN A 168 2.27 -16.28 -8.84
C ASN A 168 1.75 -14.94 -8.32
N LEU A 169 0.66 -14.41 -8.89
CA LEU A 169 0.01 -13.19 -8.44
C LEU A 169 -1.04 -13.44 -7.37
N GLN A 170 -1.59 -14.65 -7.32
CA GLN A 170 -2.71 -15.00 -6.45
C GLN A 170 -2.28 -15.05 -4.98
N TYR A 171 -3.24 -14.78 -4.10
CA TYR A 171 -3.08 -15.02 -2.68
C TYR A 171 -2.69 -16.48 -2.43
N SER A 172 -1.83 -16.70 -1.46
CA SER A 172 -1.59 -18.05 -0.92
C SER A 172 -2.91 -18.64 -0.40
N PHE A 173 -2.99 -19.96 -0.35
CA PHE A 173 -4.18 -20.63 0.17
C PHE A 173 -4.56 -20.17 1.60
N PRO A 174 -3.62 -20.08 2.57
CA PRO A 174 -3.96 -19.57 3.90
C PRO A 174 -4.52 -18.15 3.88
N LYS A 175 -3.92 -17.25 3.08
CA LYS A 175 -4.37 -15.86 2.97
C LYS A 175 -5.74 -15.76 2.31
N ALA A 176 -5.98 -16.49 1.24
CA ALA A 176 -7.27 -16.51 0.56
C ALA A 176 -8.37 -17.05 1.48
N SER A 177 -8.11 -18.15 2.17
CA SER A 177 -9.06 -18.74 3.12
C SER A 177 -9.40 -17.78 4.27
N ALA A 178 -8.41 -17.11 4.84
CA ALA A 178 -8.62 -16.14 5.91
C ALA A 178 -9.40 -14.91 5.42
N PHE A 179 -9.05 -14.38 4.25
CA PHE A 179 -9.69 -13.20 3.66
C PHE A 179 -11.17 -13.47 3.35
N PHE A 180 -11.46 -14.53 2.61
CA PHE A 180 -12.84 -14.87 2.23
C PHE A 180 -13.65 -15.37 3.42
N GLY A 181 -13.03 -16.09 4.37
CA GLY A 181 -13.67 -16.52 5.61
C GLY A 181 -14.15 -15.36 6.47
N ARG A 182 -13.33 -14.32 6.63
CA ARG A 182 -13.72 -13.09 7.33
C ARG A 182 -14.86 -12.38 6.63
N GLY A 183 -14.78 -12.25 5.32
CA GLY A 183 -15.83 -11.62 4.52
C GLY A 183 -17.18 -12.32 4.69
N LEU A 184 -17.20 -13.64 4.58
CA LEU A 184 -18.41 -14.45 4.72
C LEU A 184 -18.97 -14.37 6.13
N ALA A 185 -18.12 -14.51 7.15
CA ALA A 185 -18.55 -14.43 8.55
C ALA A 185 -19.16 -13.08 8.89
N THR A 186 -18.55 -11.99 8.42
CA THR A 186 -19.03 -10.63 8.64
C THR A 186 -20.38 -10.38 7.97
N LEU A 187 -20.53 -10.83 6.72
CA LEU A 187 -21.79 -10.72 5.97
C LEU A 187 -22.92 -11.51 6.63
N LEU A 188 -22.64 -12.74 7.06
CA LEU A 188 -23.61 -13.58 7.76
C LEU A 188 -24.06 -12.93 9.08
N GLU A 189 -23.14 -12.41 9.86
CA GLU A 189 -23.47 -11.76 11.13
C GLU A 189 -24.30 -10.50 10.91
N SER A 190 -23.91 -9.64 9.97
CA SER A 190 -24.66 -8.43 9.62
C SER A 190 -26.07 -8.75 9.12
N LYS A 191 -26.20 -9.83 8.33
CA LYS A 191 -27.49 -10.29 7.81
C LYS A 191 -28.37 -10.88 8.91
N LEU A 192 -27.79 -11.70 9.78
CA LEU A 192 -28.51 -12.29 10.94
C LEU A 192 -29.06 -11.22 11.88
N LYS A 193 -28.33 -10.13 12.07
CA LYS A 193 -28.80 -8.97 12.85
C LYS A 193 -29.76 -8.08 12.07
N GLY A 194 -29.93 -8.31 10.76
CA GLY A 194 -30.77 -7.52 9.88
C GLY A 194 -30.27 -6.11 9.60
N PHE A 195 -28.99 -5.81 9.89
CA PHE A 195 -28.46 -4.46 9.69
C PHE A 195 -28.30 -4.09 8.21
N LEU A 196 -27.96 -5.05 7.35
CA LEU A 196 -27.79 -4.80 5.91
C LEU A 196 -29.10 -4.47 5.19
N ASP A 197 -30.23 -4.84 5.77
CA ASP A 197 -31.56 -4.65 5.16
C ASP A 197 -32.33 -3.45 5.74
N ARG A 198 -31.70 -2.69 6.65
CA ARG A 198 -32.36 -1.57 7.35
C ARG A 198 -31.89 -0.21 6.85
N PRO A 199 -32.64 0.44 5.92
CA PRO A 199 -32.33 1.80 5.49
C PRO A 199 -32.91 2.83 6.46
N TYR A 200 -32.68 2.67 7.76
CA TYR A 200 -33.24 3.52 8.80
C TYR A 200 -32.21 4.44 9.44
N SER A 201 -32.67 5.60 9.85
CA SER A 201 -31.95 6.51 10.72
C SER A 201 -31.76 5.93 12.12
N TRP A 202 -30.75 6.43 12.80
CA TRP A 202 -30.48 6.10 14.20
C TRP A 202 -31.44 6.82 15.13
N GLU A 203 -31.87 6.13 16.15
CA GLU A 203 -32.68 6.75 17.22
C GLU A 203 -31.80 7.40 18.29
N THR A 204 -30.66 6.79 18.58
CA THR A 204 -29.68 7.29 19.55
C THR A 204 -28.25 7.07 19.06
N LEU A 205 -27.32 7.88 19.58
CA LEU A 205 -25.88 7.68 19.32
C LEU A 205 -25.34 6.35 19.86
N THR A 206 -25.93 5.86 20.95
CA THR A 206 -25.50 4.61 21.60
C THR A 206 -25.86 3.37 20.79
N ASP A 207 -26.73 3.47 19.80
CA ASP A 207 -27.05 2.36 18.90
C ASP A 207 -25.96 2.11 17.85
N ILE A 208 -25.17 3.12 17.52
CA ILE A 208 -24.15 3.03 16.46
C ILE A 208 -23.05 2.00 16.77
N PRO A 209 -22.43 1.99 17.97
CA PRO A 209 -21.41 1.00 18.31
C PRO A 209 -21.93 -0.43 18.36
N LYS A 210 -23.22 -0.66 18.44
CA LYS A 210 -23.83 -1.99 18.55
C LYS A 210 -23.67 -2.84 17.28
N ILE A 211 -23.35 -2.25 16.14
CA ILE A 211 -23.13 -2.97 14.89
C ILE A 211 -21.96 -3.97 15.05
N PHE A 212 -20.87 -3.52 15.68
CA PHE A 212 -19.69 -4.34 15.96
C PHE A 212 -19.42 -4.46 17.46
N TRP A 213 -20.43 -4.81 18.22
CA TRP A 213 -20.42 -4.89 19.68
C TRP A 213 -19.32 -5.80 20.25
N PHE A 214 -18.90 -6.81 19.48
CA PHE A 214 -17.89 -7.78 19.88
C PHE A 214 -16.45 -7.27 19.69
N TYR A 215 -16.28 -6.13 19.00
CA TYR A 215 -14.96 -5.56 18.75
C TYR A 215 -14.67 -4.43 19.72
N HIS A 216 -13.59 -4.58 20.48
CA HIS A 216 -13.08 -3.57 21.38
C HIS A 216 -11.57 -3.45 21.20
N SER A 217 -11.09 -2.24 20.98
CA SER A 217 -9.67 -1.89 21.03
C SER A 217 -9.52 -0.60 21.84
N PRO A 218 -8.32 -0.31 22.36
CA PRO A 218 -8.07 0.97 23.03
C PRO A 218 -8.43 2.17 22.17
N VAL A 219 -8.17 2.09 20.86
CA VAL A 219 -8.49 3.15 19.90
C VAL A 219 -9.99 3.28 19.71
N SER A 220 -10.70 2.18 19.45
CA SER A 220 -12.16 2.23 19.21
C SER A 220 -12.92 2.75 20.43
N GLU A 221 -12.51 2.34 21.63
CA GLU A 221 -13.10 2.85 22.89
C GLU A 221 -12.81 4.33 23.08
N TYR A 222 -11.59 4.76 22.79
CA TYR A 222 -11.21 6.17 22.84
C TYR A 222 -12.05 7.02 21.88
N VAL A 223 -12.27 6.55 20.66
CA VAL A 223 -13.11 7.25 19.65
C VAL A 223 -14.52 7.46 20.18
N ILE A 224 -15.14 6.42 20.72
CA ILE A 224 -16.52 6.49 21.23
C ILE A 224 -16.64 7.52 22.35
N GLU A 225 -15.66 7.60 23.24
CA GLU A 225 -15.64 8.53 24.37
C GLU A 225 -15.27 9.96 23.98
N HIS A 226 -14.44 10.15 22.94
CA HIS A 226 -13.76 11.43 22.65
C HIS A 226 -14.07 12.03 21.27
N TRP A 227 -14.92 11.41 20.46
CA TRP A 227 -15.15 11.81 19.07
C TRP A 227 -15.60 13.27 18.88
N GLN A 228 -16.30 13.86 19.86
CA GLN A 228 -16.75 15.24 19.82
C GLN A 228 -15.69 16.27 20.28
N GLU A 229 -14.62 15.80 20.91
CA GLU A 229 -13.61 16.70 21.46
C GLU A 229 -12.75 17.33 20.35
N ASP A 230 -12.53 18.63 20.47
CA ASP A 230 -11.69 19.38 19.53
C ASP A 230 -10.26 18.86 19.50
N ALA A 231 -9.71 18.48 20.66
CA ALA A 231 -8.37 17.92 20.76
C ALA A 231 -8.22 16.59 20.00
N PHE A 232 -9.24 15.72 20.01
CA PHE A 232 -9.22 14.47 19.27
C PHE A 232 -9.41 14.71 17.78
N PHE A 233 -10.25 15.64 17.39
CA PHE A 233 -10.42 16.06 16.00
C PHE A 233 -9.06 16.50 15.41
N GLY A 234 -8.33 17.34 16.12
CA GLY A 234 -6.98 17.80 15.70
C GLY A 234 -5.93 16.68 15.71
N TYR A 235 -5.96 15.82 16.74
CA TYR A 235 -5.07 14.66 16.85
C TYR A 235 -5.13 13.76 15.62
N GLN A 236 -6.31 13.55 15.06
CA GLN A 236 -6.48 12.67 13.91
C GLN A 236 -5.81 13.20 12.63
N TYR A 237 -5.62 14.50 12.49
CA TYR A 237 -4.83 15.06 11.38
C TYR A 237 -3.35 14.67 11.43
N LEU A 238 -2.85 14.39 12.61
CA LEU A 238 -1.45 13.99 12.84
C LEU A 238 -1.28 12.48 12.82
N ASN A 239 -2.19 11.75 13.48
CA ASN A 239 -1.99 10.34 13.82
C ASN A 239 -3.20 9.45 13.49
N GLY A 240 -4.17 9.96 12.72
CA GLY A 240 -5.29 9.17 12.23
C GLY A 240 -4.93 8.36 10.99
N PHE A 241 -5.93 7.96 10.24
CA PHE A 241 -5.76 7.18 9.02
C PHE A 241 -5.32 8.01 7.80
N ASN A 242 -5.33 9.35 7.89
CA ASN A 242 -4.87 10.25 6.81
C ASN A 242 -3.95 11.36 7.33
N PRO A 243 -2.71 11.03 7.74
CA PRO A 243 -1.84 11.98 8.42
C PRO A 243 -1.01 12.85 7.46
N VAL A 244 -1.46 13.07 6.23
CA VAL A 244 -0.67 13.70 5.16
C VAL A 244 -1.28 14.99 4.61
N LEU A 245 -2.36 15.49 5.22
CA LEU A 245 -3.13 16.60 4.63
C LEU A 245 -2.72 17.97 5.10
N ILE A 246 -2.55 18.18 6.41
CA ILE A 246 -2.34 19.52 6.96
C ILE A 246 -1.02 20.13 6.53
N ARG A 247 -1.04 21.46 6.36
CA ARG A 247 0.15 22.25 6.09
C ARG A 247 0.15 23.52 6.92
N LYS A 248 1.34 24.03 7.19
CA LYS A 248 1.51 25.31 7.90
C LYS A 248 0.83 26.42 7.11
N CYS A 249 0.05 27.23 7.83
CA CYS A 249 -0.61 28.41 7.30
C CYS A 249 0.10 29.66 7.80
N THR A 250 0.76 30.38 6.91
CA THR A 250 1.45 31.64 7.23
C THR A 250 0.62 32.87 6.85
N ALA A 251 -0.31 32.69 5.91
CA ALA A 251 -1.28 33.67 5.49
C ALA A 251 -2.60 32.97 5.17
N LEU A 252 -3.70 33.55 5.61
CA LEU A 252 -5.03 33.00 5.32
C LEU A 252 -5.31 33.03 3.82
N PRO A 253 -5.89 31.96 3.25
CA PRO A 253 -6.39 32.00 1.87
C PRO A 253 -7.46 33.08 1.70
N GLU A 254 -7.50 33.71 0.52
CA GLU A 254 -8.49 34.74 0.19
C GLU A 254 -9.93 34.20 0.28
N ASN A 255 -10.12 32.92 -0.03
CA ASN A 255 -11.40 32.24 0.03
C ASN A 255 -11.79 31.73 1.42
N PHE A 256 -10.97 32.04 2.44
CA PHE A 256 -11.25 31.68 3.83
C PHE A 256 -11.12 32.91 4.74
N PRO A 257 -12.14 33.79 4.77
CA PRO A 257 -12.07 35.11 5.42
C PRO A 257 -12.27 35.02 6.95
N VAL A 258 -11.44 34.29 7.65
CA VAL A 258 -11.42 34.23 9.12
C VAL A 258 -10.91 35.53 9.69
N THR A 259 -11.60 36.11 10.66
CA THR A 259 -11.22 37.35 11.32
C THR A 259 -10.69 37.09 12.73
N GLN A 260 -9.94 38.08 13.27
CA GLN A 260 -9.47 38.03 14.65
C GLN A 260 -10.63 37.87 15.65
N GLU A 261 -11.74 38.56 15.44
CA GLU A 261 -12.90 38.49 16.33
C GLU A 261 -13.51 37.07 16.37
N MET A 262 -13.53 36.38 15.26
CA MET A 262 -14.03 34.99 15.19
C MET A 262 -13.26 34.04 16.10
N VAL A 263 -11.96 34.21 16.20
CA VAL A 263 -11.06 33.27 16.89
C VAL A 263 -10.53 33.78 18.24
N ALA A 264 -10.85 35.00 18.58
CA ALA A 264 -10.36 35.63 19.82
C ALA A 264 -10.66 34.80 21.08
N GLY A 265 -11.86 34.26 21.18
CA GLY A 265 -12.25 33.42 22.31
C GLY A 265 -11.48 32.12 22.42
N SER A 266 -11.11 31.53 21.28
CA SER A 266 -10.32 30.28 21.24
C SER A 266 -8.84 30.50 21.48
N LEU A 267 -8.28 31.62 21.02
CA LEU A 267 -6.85 31.94 21.16
C LEU A 267 -6.51 32.52 22.54
N GLY A 268 -7.44 33.19 23.18
CA GLY A 268 -7.22 33.90 24.44
C GLY A 268 -6.71 35.31 24.27
N GLU A 269 -6.65 36.05 25.38
CA GLU A 269 -6.26 37.50 25.40
C GLU A 269 -4.78 37.77 25.23
N SER A 270 -3.94 36.75 25.46
CA SER A 270 -2.49 36.91 25.44
C SER A 270 -1.86 36.89 24.05
N THR A 271 -2.65 36.58 23.03
CA THR A 271 -2.18 36.41 21.64
C THR A 271 -3.24 36.87 20.65
N SER A 272 -2.90 36.88 19.38
CA SER A 272 -3.80 37.19 18.29
C SER A 272 -3.61 36.21 17.13
N LEU A 273 -4.58 36.15 16.22
CA LEU A 273 -4.48 35.32 14.99
C LEU A 273 -3.21 35.71 14.20
N ARG A 274 -2.94 36.99 14.07
CA ARG A 274 -1.73 37.49 13.37
C ARG A 274 -0.45 37.01 14.02
N GLU A 275 -0.36 37.07 15.35
CA GLU A 275 0.82 36.60 16.09
C GLU A 275 0.99 35.09 15.95
N GLU A 276 -0.09 34.32 16.03
CA GLU A 276 -0.04 32.85 15.87
C GLU A 276 0.33 32.43 14.44
N LEU A 277 -0.16 33.13 13.41
CA LEU A 277 0.26 32.93 12.04
C LEU A 277 1.77 33.18 11.85
N GLN A 278 2.31 34.27 12.45
CA GLN A 278 3.73 34.60 12.41
C GLN A 278 4.56 33.58 13.19
N ARG A 279 4.06 33.09 14.30
CA ARG A 279 4.74 32.10 15.14
C ARG A 279 4.81 30.74 14.46
N GLY A 280 3.96 30.46 13.48
CA GLY A 280 3.91 29.18 12.77
C GLY A 280 3.13 28.10 13.53
N SER A 281 2.18 28.47 14.38
CA SER A 281 1.30 27.56 15.13
C SER A 281 -0.05 27.31 14.47
N ILE A 282 -0.31 27.94 13.33
CA ILE A 282 -1.56 27.79 12.58
C ILE A 282 -1.35 26.85 11.39
N TYR A 283 -2.30 25.94 11.22
CA TYR A 283 -2.29 24.92 10.14
C TYR A 283 -3.61 24.96 9.40
N LEU A 284 -3.58 24.54 8.16
CA LEU A 284 -4.73 24.50 7.26
C LEU A 284 -4.97 23.08 6.73
N ALA A 285 -6.18 22.63 6.81
CA ALA A 285 -6.69 21.47 6.07
C ALA A 285 -7.61 21.99 4.96
N ASP A 286 -7.19 21.80 3.71
CA ASP A 286 -7.91 22.28 2.53
C ASP A 286 -8.35 21.09 1.68
N TYR A 287 -9.66 20.90 1.57
CA TYR A 287 -10.29 19.83 0.82
C TYR A 287 -10.70 20.27 -0.60
N LYS A 288 -9.91 21.12 -1.22
CA LYS A 288 -10.20 21.69 -2.55
C LYS A 288 -10.46 20.60 -3.62
N LEU A 289 -9.79 19.46 -3.53
CA LEU A 289 -9.98 18.35 -4.48
C LEU A 289 -11.44 17.86 -4.53
N LEU A 290 -12.21 18.07 -3.48
CA LEU A 290 -13.62 17.65 -3.40
C LEU A 290 -14.59 18.65 -4.03
N GLU A 291 -14.12 19.83 -4.46
CA GLU A 291 -14.98 20.81 -5.11
C GLU A 291 -15.56 20.26 -6.42
N ASP A 292 -16.88 20.38 -6.59
CA ASP A 292 -17.61 19.95 -7.77
C ASP A 292 -17.51 18.44 -8.09
N ILE A 293 -17.24 17.61 -7.09
CA ILE A 293 -17.28 16.16 -7.27
C ILE A 293 -18.73 15.67 -7.36
N PRO A 294 -19.08 14.87 -8.38
CA PRO A 294 -20.43 14.31 -8.49
C PRO A 294 -20.80 13.42 -7.31
N THR A 295 -22.06 13.42 -6.97
CA THR A 295 -22.64 12.55 -5.93
C THR A 295 -23.79 11.73 -6.50
N ILE A 296 -24.17 10.67 -5.80
CA ILE A 296 -25.19 9.72 -6.22
C ILE A 296 -26.34 9.63 -5.22
N GLU A 297 -27.37 8.88 -5.56
CA GLU A 297 -28.41 8.46 -4.63
C GLU A 297 -28.00 7.17 -3.92
N VAL A 298 -28.26 7.10 -2.62
CA VAL A 298 -28.12 5.90 -1.79
C VAL A 298 -29.45 5.69 -1.07
N ASN A 299 -29.97 4.47 -1.09
CA ASN A 299 -31.30 4.15 -0.55
C ASN A 299 -32.44 5.04 -1.12
N GLY A 300 -32.31 5.46 -2.38
CA GLY A 300 -33.27 6.32 -3.05
C GLY A 300 -33.23 7.80 -2.68
N HIS A 301 -32.19 8.23 -1.96
CA HIS A 301 -32.01 9.62 -1.52
C HIS A 301 -30.68 10.18 -2.01
N GLN A 302 -30.71 11.45 -2.46
CA GLN A 302 -29.50 12.17 -2.86
C GLN A 302 -28.53 12.28 -1.69
N GLN A 303 -27.26 12.07 -1.98
CA GLN A 303 -26.16 12.21 -1.02
C GLN A 303 -25.34 13.47 -1.31
N TYR A 304 -24.55 13.90 -0.33
CA TYR A 304 -23.82 15.16 -0.38
C TYR A 304 -22.38 14.99 0.09
N VAL A 305 -21.48 15.77 -0.50
CA VAL A 305 -20.07 15.91 -0.13
C VAL A 305 -19.72 17.37 -0.09
N ALA A 306 -18.96 17.79 0.91
CA ALA A 306 -18.44 19.14 1.02
C ALA A 306 -16.96 19.20 0.64
N ALA A 307 -16.49 20.40 0.29
CA ALA A 307 -15.09 20.72 0.08
C ALA A 307 -14.64 21.77 1.09
N PRO A 308 -14.49 21.41 2.38
CA PRO A 308 -14.27 22.38 3.43
C PRO A 308 -12.85 22.93 3.48
N LEU A 309 -12.73 24.05 4.21
CA LEU A 309 -11.49 24.61 4.72
C LEU A 309 -11.57 24.55 6.26
N CYS A 310 -10.54 24.02 6.89
CA CYS A 310 -10.45 23.93 8.34
C CYS A 310 -9.16 24.56 8.85
N LEU A 311 -9.28 25.55 9.69
CA LEU A 311 -8.14 26.21 10.33
C LEU A 311 -7.85 25.57 11.67
N LEU A 312 -6.59 25.20 11.91
CA LEU A 312 -6.15 24.47 13.10
C LEU A 312 -5.07 25.27 13.83
N HIS A 313 -5.08 25.14 15.15
CA HIS A 313 -4.10 25.80 16.02
C HIS A 313 -3.42 24.78 16.93
N GLN A 314 -2.09 24.76 16.93
CA GLN A 314 -1.33 24.06 17.96
C GLN A 314 -1.16 24.94 19.18
N LYS A 315 -1.84 24.57 20.27
CA LYS A 315 -1.74 25.28 21.54
C LYS A 315 -0.35 25.13 22.17
N PRO A 316 0.03 26.02 23.10
CA PRO A 316 1.24 25.83 23.89
C PRO A 316 1.33 24.49 24.61
N SER A 317 0.20 23.89 24.97
CA SER A 317 0.11 22.53 25.55
C SER A 317 0.50 21.41 24.59
N GLY A 318 0.63 21.70 23.30
CA GLY A 318 0.93 20.74 22.24
C GLY A 318 -0.30 20.17 21.54
N GLU A 319 -1.50 20.40 22.06
CA GLU A 319 -2.74 19.95 21.42
C GLU A 319 -3.02 20.76 20.15
N VAL A 320 -3.47 20.08 19.10
CA VAL A 320 -3.98 20.69 17.88
C VAL A 320 -5.49 20.71 17.93
N VAL A 321 -6.07 21.89 17.77
CA VAL A 321 -7.54 22.08 17.86
C VAL A 321 -8.05 22.90 16.67
N PRO A 322 -9.29 22.66 16.20
CA PRO A 322 -9.88 23.45 15.13
C PRO A 322 -10.29 24.83 15.66
N LEU A 323 -10.00 25.87 14.88
CA LEU A 323 -10.40 27.27 15.17
C LEU A 323 -11.62 27.70 14.36
N ALA A 324 -11.74 27.24 13.10
CA ALA A 324 -12.77 27.68 12.18
C ALA A 324 -12.94 26.65 11.07
N ILE A 325 -14.19 26.47 10.64
CA ILE A 325 -14.55 25.56 9.56
C ILE A 325 -15.49 26.30 8.58
N GLN A 326 -15.14 26.30 7.30
CA GLN A 326 -16.00 26.74 6.21
C GLN A 326 -16.27 25.53 5.30
N LEU A 327 -17.53 25.19 5.08
CA LEU A 327 -17.89 23.94 4.38
C LEU A 327 -17.92 24.07 2.85
N SER A 328 -17.46 25.19 2.29
CA SER A 328 -17.36 25.41 0.85
C SER A 328 -16.09 26.17 0.53
N GLN A 329 -15.55 25.93 -0.66
CA GLN A 329 -14.44 26.73 -1.20
C GLN A 329 -14.86 28.16 -1.56
N ARG A 330 -16.14 28.42 -1.66
CA ARG A 330 -16.72 29.72 -2.05
C ARG A 330 -17.30 30.40 -0.79
N PRO A 331 -16.64 31.44 -0.27
CA PRO A 331 -17.18 32.19 0.86
C PRO A 331 -18.41 32.99 0.45
N GLY A 332 -19.25 33.30 1.42
CA GLY A 332 -20.47 34.10 1.17
C GLY A 332 -21.50 33.93 2.26
N PRO A 333 -22.65 34.60 2.13
CA PRO A 333 -23.75 34.55 3.13
C PRO A 333 -24.27 33.13 3.37
N ASP A 334 -24.27 32.28 2.33
CA ASP A 334 -24.77 30.89 2.40
C ASP A 334 -23.68 29.90 2.81
N SER A 335 -22.47 30.38 3.09
CA SER A 335 -21.32 29.57 3.53
C SER A 335 -20.70 30.18 4.77
N PRO A 336 -21.36 30.09 5.94
CA PRO A 336 -20.83 30.68 7.16
C PRO A 336 -19.58 29.98 7.65
N ILE A 337 -18.77 30.70 8.40
CA ILE A 337 -17.62 30.13 9.09
C ILE A 337 -18.08 29.65 10.47
N PHE A 338 -18.05 28.34 10.68
CA PHE A 338 -18.42 27.72 11.94
C PHE A 338 -17.25 27.80 12.93
N LEU A 339 -17.59 28.03 14.20
CA LEU A 339 -16.63 28.29 15.26
C LEU A 339 -16.93 27.40 16.49
N PRO A 340 -15.93 27.12 17.33
CA PRO A 340 -16.14 26.38 18.57
C PRO A 340 -17.14 27.04 19.53
N SER A 341 -17.36 28.36 19.42
CA SER A 341 -18.34 29.10 20.19
C SER A 341 -19.77 28.95 19.70
N ASP A 342 -20.00 28.33 18.55
CA ASP A 342 -21.36 28.03 18.06
C ASP A 342 -22.04 26.99 18.96
N SER A 343 -23.36 26.79 18.79
CA SER A 343 -24.10 25.80 19.57
C SER A 343 -23.50 24.39 19.38
N ASP A 344 -23.58 23.57 20.43
CA ASP A 344 -22.81 22.27 20.50
C ASP A 344 -23.08 21.38 19.31
N TRP A 345 -24.32 21.15 18.91
CA TRP A 345 -24.62 20.27 17.78
C TRP A 345 -24.32 20.91 16.43
N LEU A 346 -24.35 22.22 16.34
CA LEU A 346 -23.94 22.90 15.10
C LEU A 346 -22.43 22.76 14.88
N TRP A 347 -21.66 23.00 15.92
CA TRP A 347 -20.19 22.80 15.83
C TRP A 347 -19.81 21.33 15.59
N THR A 348 -20.47 20.41 16.27
CA THR A 348 -20.31 18.97 16.06
C THR A 348 -20.67 18.58 14.62
N LEU A 349 -21.77 19.12 14.08
CA LEU A 349 -22.15 18.87 12.69
C LEU A 349 -21.10 19.41 11.70
N ALA A 350 -20.57 20.60 11.93
CA ALA A 350 -19.49 21.15 11.09
C ALA A 350 -18.26 20.25 11.08
N LYS A 351 -17.83 19.79 12.26
CA LYS A 351 -16.72 18.82 12.36
C LYS A 351 -17.03 17.49 11.68
N THR A 352 -18.24 16.99 11.80
CA THR A 352 -18.68 15.75 11.15
C THR A 352 -18.65 15.87 9.62
N TRP A 353 -19.04 17.02 9.09
CA TRP A 353 -18.90 17.31 7.66
C TRP A 353 -17.44 17.23 7.18
N VAL A 354 -16.53 17.78 7.98
CA VAL A 354 -15.09 17.68 7.68
C VAL A 354 -14.64 16.22 7.72
N ARG A 355 -15.10 15.44 8.69
CA ARG A 355 -14.77 14.01 8.79
C ARG A 355 -15.32 13.20 7.62
N SER A 356 -16.48 13.55 7.09
CA SER A 356 -17.00 12.96 5.85
C SER A 356 -16.14 13.31 4.63
N SER A 357 -15.73 14.56 4.51
CA SER A 357 -14.80 15.00 3.45
C SER A 357 -13.46 14.29 3.57
N GLU A 358 -12.98 14.10 4.79
CA GLU A 358 -11.77 13.31 5.07
C GLU A 358 -11.90 11.86 4.60
N PHE A 359 -13.08 11.23 4.81
CA PHE A 359 -13.36 9.89 4.30
C PHE A 359 -13.09 9.80 2.79
N HIS A 360 -13.66 10.70 2.02
CA HIS A 360 -13.52 10.67 0.56
C HIS A 360 -12.09 10.95 0.09
N LEU A 361 -11.46 11.95 0.65
CA LEU A 361 -10.08 12.29 0.31
C LEU A 361 -9.11 11.17 0.70
N HIS A 362 -9.28 10.61 1.89
CA HIS A 362 -8.46 9.51 2.38
C HIS A 362 -8.64 8.25 1.53
N GLU A 363 -9.86 7.76 1.40
CA GLU A 363 -10.11 6.49 0.72
C GLU A 363 -9.74 6.54 -0.77
N VAL A 364 -10.01 7.64 -1.45
CA VAL A 364 -9.77 7.73 -2.90
C VAL A 364 -8.35 8.21 -3.22
N SER A 365 -7.90 9.29 -2.61
CA SER A 365 -6.62 9.90 -2.96
C SER A 365 -5.45 9.34 -2.14
N SER A 366 -5.53 9.35 -0.83
CA SER A 366 -4.42 8.93 0.03
C SER A 366 -4.23 7.41 0.06
N HIS A 367 -5.31 6.66 0.06
CA HIS A 367 -5.29 5.20 0.16
C HIS A 367 -5.33 4.52 -1.21
N LEU A 368 -6.42 4.63 -1.97
CA LEU A 368 -6.55 3.96 -3.26
C LEU A 368 -5.48 4.43 -4.26
N LEU A 369 -5.36 5.72 -4.51
CA LEU A 369 -4.44 6.26 -5.51
C LEU A 369 -2.97 6.10 -5.09
N ARG A 370 -2.60 6.70 -3.97
CA ARG A 370 -1.19 6.83 -3.56
C ARG A 370 -0.60 5.54 -3.02
N ALA A 371 -1.40 4.63 -2.47
CA ALA A 371 -0.92 3.33 -2.01
C ALA A 371 -1.22 2.24 -3.03
N HIS A 372 -2.47 1.86 -3.20
CA HIS A 372 -2.87 0.70 -4.00
C HIS A 372 -2.56 0.83 -5.49
N LEU A 373 -2.97 1.92 -6.13
CA LEU A 373 -2.78 2.07 -7.58
C LEU A 373 -1.31 2.25 -7.94
N LEU A 374 -0.56 3.01 -7.15
CA LEU A 374 0.89 3.14 -7.38
C LEU A 374 1.64 1.84 -7.08
N ALA A 375 1.27 1.11 -6.03
CA ALA A 375 1.88 -0.18 -5.73
C ALA A 375 1.68 -1.18 -6.88
N GLU A 376 0.53 -1.17 -7.53
CA GLU A 376 0.29 -1.99 -8.71
C GLU A 376 1.17 -1.55 -9.89
N VAL A 377 1.28 -0.26 -10.13
CA VAL A 377 2.17 0.28 -11.18
C VAL A 377 3.61 -0.17 -10.94
N PHE A 378 4.11 -0.04 -9.73
CA PHE A 378 5.46 -0.49 -9.37
C PHE A 378 5.61 -2.01 -9.56
N SER A 379 4.61 -2.78 -9.19
CA SER A 379 4.61 -4.24 -9.30
C SER A 379 4.63 -4.70 -10.76
N VAL A 380 3.76 -4.14 -11.59
CA VAL A 380 3.67 -4.49 -13.01
C VAL A 380 4.93 -4.09 -13.76
N ALA A 381 5.44 -2.88 -13.53
CA ALA A 381 6.68 -2.41 -14.15
C ALA A 381 7.89 -3.28 -13.76
N THR A 382 7.97 -3.69 -12.49
CA THR A 382 9.03 -4.56 -11.99
C THR A 382 9.03 -5.92 -12.72
N GLN A 383 7.85 -6.53 -12.86
CA GLN A 383 7.71 -7.79 -13.59
C GLN A 383 8.04 -7.64 -15.08
N ARG A 384 7.71 -6.51 -15.69
CA ARG A 384 7.86 -6.30 -17.12
C ARG A 384 9.25 -5.90 -17.56
N GLN A 385 10.01 -5.18 -16.73
CA GLN A 385 11.23 -4.49 -17.15
C GLN A 385 12.50 -4.97 -16.43
N LEU A 386 12.38 -5.69 -15.33
CA LEU A 386 13.52 -6.18 -14.57
C LEU A 386 13.55 -7.72 -14.59
N PRO A 387 14.58 -8.35 -15.19
CA PRO A 387 14.71 -9.80 -15.14
C PRO A 387 15.07 -10.27 -13.73
N MET A 388 14.80 -11.53 -13.41
CA MET A 388 15.04 -12.11 -12.07
C MET A 388 16.48 -11.98 -11.60
N CYS A 389 17.44 -11.93 -12.50
CA CYS A 389 18.87 -11.77 -12.17
C CYS A 389 19.27 -10.31 -11.90
N HIS A 390 18.38 -9.36 -12.16
CA HIS A 390 18.66 -7.95 -11.90
C HIS A 390 18.64 -7.67 -10.40
N PRO A 391 19.63 -6.94 -9.83
CA PRO A 391 19.65 -6.68 -8.39
C PRO A 391 18.41 -5.91 -7.90
N LEU A 392 17.86 -5.03 -8.72
CA LEU A 392 16.64 -4.28 -8.34
C LEU A 392 15.39 -5.14 -8.35
N TYR A 393 15.31 -6.16 -9.21
CA TYR A 393 14.25 -7.16 -9.11
C TYR A 393 14.30 -7.86 -7.75
N LYS A 394 15.48 -8.34 -7.37
CA LYS A 394 15.69 -9.05 -6.10
C LYS A 394 15.38 -8.18 -4.88
N LEU A 395 15.68 -6.89 -4.96
CA LEU A 395 15.37 -5.91 -3.92
C LEU A 395 13.87 -5.65 -3.81
N LEU A 396 13.18 -5.48 -4.94
CA LEU A 396 11.81 -4.97 -4.98
C LEU A 396 10.75 -6.06 -4.89
N ILE A 397 11.02 -7.27 -5.33
CA ILE A 397 9.98 -8.30 -5.45
C ILE A 397 9.27 -8.62 -4.13
N PRO A 398 9.92 -8.62 -2.95
CA PRO A 398 9.21 -8.81 -1.69
C PRO A 398 8.20 -7.71 -1.38
N HIS A 399 8.39 -6.52 -1.96
CA HIS A 399 7.53 -5.35 -1.73
C HIS A 399 6.37 -5.23 -2.73
N THR A 400 6.22 -6.22 -3.60
CA THR A 400 5.14 -6.30 -4.59
C THR A 400 4.17 -7.46 -4.34
N ARG A 401 4.45 -8.27 -3.33
CA ARG A 401 3.72 -9.51 -3.05
C ARG A 401 2.24 -9.22 -2.84
N PHE A 402 1.39 -9.87 -3.63
CA PHE A 402 -0.08 -9.79 -3.58
C PHE A 402 -0.70 -8.44 -3.94
N SER A 403 0.10 -7.44 -4.32
CA SER A 403 -0.43 -6.09 -4.61
C SER A 403 -1.36 -6.06 -5.82
N ILE A 404 -1.06 -6.83 -6.86
CA ILE A 404 -1.94 -6.94 -8.03
C ILE A 404 -3.23 -7.67 -7.66
N HIS A 405 -3.15 -8.75 -6.88
CA HIS A 405 -4.31 -9.54 -6.47
C HIS A 405 -5.32 -8.70 -5.69
N ILE A 406 -4.90 -7.98 -4.65
CA ILE A 406 -5.82 -7.16 -3.87
C ILE A 406 -6.48 -6.07 -4.72
N ASN A 407 -5.75 -5.50 -5.66
CA ASN A 407 -6.30 -4.47 -6.54
C ASN A 407 -7.33 -5.04 -7.52
N VAL A 408 -7.12 -6.24 -8.03
CA VAL A 408 -8.12 -6.93 -8.86
C VAL A 408 -9.39 -7.19 -8.05
N LEU A 409 -9.26 -7.60 -6.78
CA LEU A 409 -10.42 -7.77 -5.88
C LEU A 409 -11.14 -6.43 -5.64
N ALA A 410 -10.39 -5.34 -5.44
CA ALA A 410 -10.97 -4.01 -5.26
C ALA A 410 -11.73 -3.55 -6.52
N ARG A 411 -11.18 -3.76 -7.69
CA ARG A 411 -11.87 -3.45 -8.97
C ARG A 411 -13.13 -4.31 -9.16
N THR A 412 -13.14 -5.52 -8.65
CA THR A 412 -14.29 -6.42 -8.79
C THR A 412 -15.42 -6.08 -7.81
N PHE A 413 -15.10 -5.77 -6.55
CA PHE A 413 -16.09 -5.66 -5.47
C PHE A 413 -16.33 -4.25 -4.95
N LEU A 414 -15.35 -3.35 -5.03
CA LEU A 414 -15.43 -2.03 -4.40
C LEU A 414 -15.74 -0.92 -5.39
N ILE A 415 -14.95 -0.80 -6.45
CA ILE A 415 -14.98 0.35 -7.37
C ILE A 415 -15.63 0.03 -8.72
N SER A 416 -16.12 -1.19 -8.90
CA SER A 416 -16.91 -1.61 -10.07
C SER A 416 -18.28 -0.94 -10.07
N SER A 417 -18.91 -0.91 -11.26
CA SER A 417 -20.33 -0.52 -11.35
C SER A 417 -21.19 -1.41 -10.45
N GLY A 418 -22.01 -0.81 -9.59
CA GLY A 418 -22.80 -1.53 -8.60
C GLY A 418 -22.01 -2.08 -7.41
N GLY A 419 -20.73 -1.77 -7.30
CA GLY A 419 -19.90 -2.12 -6.14
C GLY A 419 -20.21 -1.28 -4.91
N VAL A 420 -19.33 -1.38 -3.89
CA VAL A 420 -19.53 -0.69 -2.61
C VAL A 420 -19.63 0.83 -2.77
N PHE A 421 -18.82 1.44 -3.65
CA PHE A 421 -18.89 2.88 -3.90
C PHE A 421 -20.27 3.31 -4.41
N ASP A 422 -20.90 2.55 -5.29
CA ASP A 422 -22.24 2.85 -5.80
C ASP A 422 -23.35 2.54 -4.79
N ARG A 423 -23.08 1.83 -3.73
CA ARG A 423 -24.09 1.37 -2.75
C ARG A 423 -24.04 2.10 -1.43
N ALA A 424 -22.89 2.64 -1.04
CA ALA A 424 -22.70 3.13 0.33
C ALA A 424 -21.82 4.39 0.46
N ILE A 425 -21.33 4.94 -0.65
CA ILE A 425 -20.43 6.10 -0.63
C ILE A 425 -21.04 7.22 -1.45
N ALA A 426 -21.08 8.43 -0.89
CA ALA A 426 -21.79 9.57 -1.47
C ALA A 426 -21.39 9.91 -2.91
N THR A 427 -20.10 9.75 -3.25
CA THR A 427 -19.58 10.07 -4.56
C THR A 427 -19.86 8.98 -5.60
N GLY A 428 -20.09 7.74 -5.16
CA GLY A 428 -20.24 6.62 -6.05
C GLY A 428 -19.07 6.44 -7.01
N ARG A 429 -19.25 5.62 -8.04
CA ARG A 429 -18.22 5.42 -9.07
C ARG A 429 -17.94 6.68 -9.90
N PRO A 430 -18.93 7.48 -10.31
CA PRO A 430 -18.66 8.72 -11.06
C PRO A 430 -17.78 9.71 -10.29
N GLY A 431 -18.07 9.94 -9.01
CA GLY A 431 -17.27 10.82 -8.17
C GLY A 431 -15.90 10.26 -7.85
N LEU A 432 -15.80 8.93 -7.67
CA LEU A 432 -14.52 8.22 -7.53
C LEU A 432 -13.61 8.50 -8.73
N ALA A 433 -14.11 8.34 -9.94
CA ALA A 433 -13.34 8.55 -11.17
C ALA A 433 -12.81 9.97 -11.26
N GLU A 434 -13.66 10.96 -10.99
CA GLU A 434 -13.29 12.37 -11.03
C GLU A 434 -12.26 12.72 -9.93
N LEU A 435 -12.45 12.22 -8.73
CA LEU A 435 -11.54 12.46 -7.61
C LEU A 435 -10.18 11.80 -7.82
N LEU A 436 -10.15 10.62 -8.43
CA LEU A 436 -8.88 9.96 -8.83
C LEU A 436 -8.12 10.81 -9.85
N ARG A 437 -8.79 11.35 -10.86
CA ARG A 437 -8.15 12.23 -11.87
C ARG A 437 -7.57 13.48 -11.22
N LYS A 438 -8.36 14.17 -10.40
CA LYS A 438 -7.90 15.36 -9.67
C LYS A 438 -6.74 15.03 -8.73
N GLY A 439 -6.83 13.90 -8.03
CA GLY A 439 -5.78 13.43 -7.15
C GLY A 439 -4.46 13.20 -7.88
N LEU A 440 -4.51 12.52 -9.03
CA LEU A 440 -3.32 12.26 -9.83
C LEU A 440 -2.73 13.55 -10.43
N GLU A 441 -3.56 14.47 -10.90
CA GLU A 441 -3.12 15.76 -11.41
C GLU A 441 -2.37 16.61 -10.38
N ASN A 442 -2.65 16.40 -9.10
CA ASN A 442 -2.03 17.12 -7.99
C ASN A 442 -0.96 16.32 -7.25
N LEU A 443 -0.79 15.04 -7.58
CA LEU A 443 0.20 14.19 -6.92
C LEU A 443 1.62 14.51 -7.41
N THR A 444 2.53 14.73 -6.47
CA THR A 444 3.91 15.08 -6.77
C THR A 444 4.90 14.07 -6.17
N TYR A 445 6.09 14.00 -6.76
CA TYR A 445 7.20 13.22 -6.23
C TYR A 445 7.59 13.69 -4.81
N THR A 446 7.56 15.00 -4.57
CA THR A 446 7.79 15.58 -3.25
C THR A 446 6.84 14.99 -2.21
N ALA A 447 5.56 14.89 -2.52
CA ALA A 447 4.56 14.30 -1.61
C ALA A 447 4.82 12.80 -1.32
N LEU A 448 5.41 12.07 -2.25
CA LEU A 448 5.72 10.65 -2.10
C LEU A 448 6.99 10.39 -1.29
N CYS A 449 7.87 11.38 -1.15
CA CYS A 449 9.11 11.28 -0.38
C CYS A 449 8.90 11.95 0.99
N LEU A 450 8.76 11.16 2.04
CA LEU A 450 8.35 11.65 3.35
C LEU A 450 9.19 12.84 3.87
N PRO A 451 10.53 12.85 3.81
CA PRO A 451 11.30 14.01 4.27
C PRO A 451 10.96 15.29 3.50
N ASP A 452 10.78 15.18 2.19
CA ASP A 452 10.41 16.31 1.33
C ASP A 452 8.98 16.77 1.60
N ASP A 453 8.07 15.84 1.80
CA ASP A 453 6.66 16.10 2.13
C ASP A 453 6.53 16.88 3.45
N ILE A 454 7.24 16.46 4.49
CA ILE A 454 7.26 17.14 5.80
C ILE A 454 7.77 18.57 5.65
N GLN A 455 8.83 18.77 4.89
CA GLN A 455 9.39 20.10 4.63
C GLN A 455 8.44 20.98 3.84
N GLU A 456 7.85 20.46 2.76
CA GLU A 456 6.93 21.23 1.90
C GLU A 456 5.67 21.65 2.64
N ARG A 457 5.11 20.77 3.44
CA ARG A 457 3.93 21.09 4.27
C ARG A 457 4.25 21.96 5.47
N GLY A 458 5.52 22.15 5.80
CA GLY A 458 5.96 22.97 6.91
C GLY A 458 5.59 22.38 8.28
N VAL A 459 5.54 21.07 8.40
CA VAL A 459 5.09 20.38 9.63
C VAL A 459 6.22 19.72 10.40
N GLY A 460 7.45 20.14 10.15
CA GLY A 460 8.64 19.59 10.80
C GLY A 460 8.73 19.86 12.30
N SER A 461 8.07 20.90 12.81
CA SER A 461 8.09 21.28 14.22
C SER A 461 6.80 21.00 14.97
N VAL A 462 5.78 20.42 14.31
CA VAL A 462 4.53 20.04 14.97
C VAL A 462 4.81 19.00 16.06
N GLN A 463 4.31 19.27 17.25
CA GLN A 463 4.46 18.35 18.37
C GLN A 463 3.48 17.19 18.28
N ARG A 464 3.84 16.04 18.84
CA ARG A 464 2.98 14.84 18.91
C ARG A 464 2.56 14.33 17.52
N TYR A 465 3.43 14.50 16.54
CA TYR A 465 3.21 14.00 15.18
C TYR A 465 3.93 12.66 15.00
N TYR A 466 3.35 11.60 15.51
CA TYR A 466 4.00 10.29 15.59
C TYR A 466 4.16 9.64 14.22
N TYR A 467 3.22 9.85 13.30
CA TYR A 467 3.38 9.44 11.91
C TYR A 467 4.68 9.98 11.32
N ARG A 468 4.96 11.27 11.51
CA ARG A 468 6.20 11.90 11.05
C ARG A 468 7.42 11.32 11.76
N ASP A 469 7.37 11.25 13.09
CA ASP A 469 8.53 10.84 13.91
C ASP A 469 8.92 9.40 13.59
N ASP A 470 7.97 8.49 13.56
CA ASP A 470 8.19 7.08 13.25
C ASP A 470 8.48 6.89 11.77
N GLY A 471 7.74 7.58 10.91
CA GLY A 471 7.89 7.50 9.46
C GLY A 471 9.27 7.94 8.98
N LEU A 472 9.82 9.01 9.54
CA LEU A 472 11.17 9.48 9.18
C LEU A 472 12.25 8.47 9.59
N LYS A 473 12.11 7.80 10.74
CA LYS A 473 13.02 6.73 11.15
C LYS A 473 12.97 5.55 10.19
N ILE A 474 11.77 5.14 9.80
CA ILE A 474 11.58 4.03 8.85
C ILE A 474 12.11 4.40 7.47
N TRP A 475 11.82 5.61 6.99
CA TRP A 475 12.38 6.12 5.74
C TRP A 475 13.89 6.05 5.74
N ALA A 476 14.55 6.55 6.81
CA ALA A 476 16.00 6.53 6.94
C ALA A 476 16.57 5.11 6.97
N ALA A 477 15.87 4.17 7.63
CA ALA A 477 16.28 2.76 7.66
C ALA A 477 16.20 2.12 6.26
N ILE A 478 15.12 2.38 5.52
CA ILE A 478 14.96 1.90 4.13
C ILE A 478 16.04 2.52 3.23
N GLU A 479 16.26 3.83 3.35
CA GLU A 479 17.26 4.55 2.56
C GLU A 479 18.67 4.00 2.78
N SER A 480 19.03 3.72 4.03
CA SER A 480 20.33 3.13 4.38
C SER A 480 20.50 1.74 3.75
N PHE A 481 19.49 0.91 3.83
CA PHE A 481 19.49 -0.41 3.20
C PHE A 481 19.61 -0.31 1.67
N VAL A 482 18.78 0.49 1.04
CA VAL A 482 18.77 0.73 -0.41
C VAL A 482 20.11 1.32 -0.88
N SER A 483 20.64 2.31 -0.17
CA SER A 483 21.94 2.92 -0.49
C SER A 483 23.06 1.89 -0.49
N GLY A 484 23.06 0.97 0.47
CA GLY A 484 24.03 -0.12 0.52
C GLY A 484 23.91 -1.06 -0.68
N ILE A 485 22.70 -1.45 -1.04
CA ILE A 485 22.45 -2.30 -2.22
C ILE A 485 22.90 -1.59 -3.50
N VAL A 486 22.50 -0.35 -3.70
CA VAL A 486 22.91 0.45 -4.87
C VAL A 486 24.43 0.56 -4.94
N GLY A 487 25.12 0.77 -3.81
CA GLY A 487 26.57 0.86 -3.75
C GLY A 487 27.30 -0.41 -4.18
N ILE A 488 26.71 -1.57 -4.01
CA ILE A 488 27.28 -2.85 -4.46
C ILE A 488 27.23 -2.97 -5.99
N TYR A 489 26.12 -2.61 -6.62
CA TYR A 489 25.85 -2.92 -8.04
C TYR A 489 26.06 -1.73 -8.98
N TYR A 490 26.00 -0.50 -8.47
CA TYR A 490 26.16 0.73 -9.25
C TYR A 490 27.30 1.57 -8.66
N GLN A 491 28.50 1.39 -9.17
CA GLN A 491 29.68 2.05 -8.61
C GLN A 491 29.91 3.46 -9.18
N THR A 492 29.28 3.79 -10.31
CA THR A 492 29.42 5.09 -10.99
C THR A 492 28.07 5.59 -11.47
N SER A 493 27.96 6.90 -11.71
CA SER A 493 26.77 7.48 -12.34
C SER A 493 26.53 6.92 -13.74
N LEU A 494 27.60 6.63 -14.49
CA LEU A 494 27.49 6.02 -15.81
C LEU A 494 26.82 4.64 -15.74
N SER A 495 27.09 3.84 -14.70
CA SER A 495 26.45 2.53 -14.52
C SER A 495 24.95 2.64 -14.31
N VAL A 496 24.46 3.69 -13.65
CA VAL A 496 23.04 3.99 -13.53
C VAL A 496 22.45 4.40 -14.87
N GLN A 497 23.08 5.36 -15.55
CA GLN A 497 22.60 5.91 -16.81
C GLN A 497 22.55 4.86 -17.93
N SER A 498 23.50 3.96 -17.97
CA SER A 498 23.63 2.94 -19.02
C SER A 498 22.83 1.66 -18.77
N ASP A 499 22.25 1.49 -17.60
CA ASP A 499 21.36 0.35 -17.31
C ASP A 499 20.01 0.57 -18.01
N HIS A 500 19.88 0.02 -19.22
CA HIS A 500 18.68 0.19 -20.04
C HIS A 500 17.43 -0.47 -19.43
N GLU A 501 17.60 -1.54 -18.64
CA GLU A 501 16.49 -2.20 -17.92
C GLU A 501 15.97 -1.29 -16.82
N LEU A 502 16.85 -0.70 -16.02
CA LEU A 502 16.49 0.31 -15.02
C LEU A 502 15.77 1.50 -15.65
N GLN A 503 16.32 2.06 -16.73
CA GLN A 503 15.72 3.24 -17.36
C GLN A 503 14.36 2.92 -17.97
N ALA A 504 14.16 1.73 -18.53
CA ALA A 504 12.87 1.28 -19.02
C ALA A 504 11.85 1.13 -17.89
N TRP A 505 12.28 0.60 -16.73
CA TRP A 505 11.44 0.49 -15.54
C TRP A 505 10.97 1.86 -15.03
N VAL A 506 11.88 2.80 -14.87
CA VAL A 506 11.56 4.17 -14.43
C VAL A 506 10.66 4.88 -15.45
N GLY A 507 10.97 4.76 -16.75
CA GLY A 507 10.20 5.37 -17.81
C GLY A 507 8.77 4.82 -17.89
N GLU A 508 8.58 3.54 -17.69
CA GLU A 508 7.25 2.92 -17.70
C GLU A 508 6.40 3.34 -16.50
N ILE A 509 6.99 3.46 -15.31
CA ILE A 509 6.31 4.00 -14.13
C ILE A 509 5.87 5.45 -14.40
N PHE A 510 6.73 6.26 -14.96
CA PHE A 510 6.42 7.66 -15.31
C PHE A 510 5.25 7.76 -16.29
N THR A 511 5.25 6.95 -17.35
CA THR A 511 4.21 7.02 -18.39
C THR A 511 2.91 6.35 -17.97
N LYS A 512 2.95 5.20 -17.28
CA LYS A 512 1.75 4.43 -16.89
C LYS A 512 1.20 4.83 -15.53
N GLY A 513 2.05 5.22 -14.60
CA GLY A 513 1.62 5.67 -13.28
C GLY A 513 1.25 7.15 -13.23
N PHE A 514 2.06 8.00 -13.83
CA PHE A 514 1.91 9.45 -13.77
C PHE A 514 1.49 10.07 -15.11
N LEU A 515 1.17 9.25 -16.10
CA LEU A 515 0.68 9.64 -17.44
C LEU A 515 1.61 10.61 -18.16
N GLY A 516 2.91 10.52 -17.92
CA GLY A 516 3.91 11.38 -18.54
C GLY A 516 3.88 12.83 -18.05
N ARG A 517 3.21 13.13 -16.93
CA ARG A 517 3.11 14.48 -16.39
C ARG A 517 4.43 14.93 -15.78
N GLN A 518 5.14 15.82 -16.47
CA GLN A 518 6.38 16.42 -15.96
C GLN A 518 6.16 17.26 -14.70
N ALA A 519 4.99 17.90 -14.57
CA ALA A 519 4.63 18.69 -13.39
C ALA A 519 4.59 17.86 -12.09
N SER A 520 4.47 16.52 -12.17
CA SER A 520 4.56 15.66 -11.01
C SER A 520 5.93 15.69 -10.33
N GLY A 521 6.99 16.04 -11.07
CA GLY A 521 8.37 15.94 -10.58
C GLY A 521 8.92 14.52 -10.53
N VAL A 522 8.10 13.52 -10.84
CA VAL A 522 8.55 12.12 -10.88
C VAL A 522 9.54 11.92 -12.02
N PRO A 523 10.73 11.34 -11.77
CA PRO A 523 11.72 11.14 -12.80
C PRO A 523 11.23 10.23 -13.93
N SER A 524 11.55 10.60 -15.17
CA SER A 524 11.41 9.72 -16.35
C SER A 524 12.69 8.92 -16.62
N THR A 525 13.82 9.40 -16.09
CA THR A 525 15.13 8.76 -16.14
C THR A 525 15.87 9.03 -14.84
N LEU A 526 16.87 8.23 -14.52
CA LEU A 526 17.75 8.42 -13.36
C LEU A 526 19.20 8.55 -13.82
N GLY A 527 19.92 9.52 -13.26
CA GLY A 527 21.29 9.83 -13.69
C GLY A 527 22.38 9.53 -12.68
N THR A 528 22.06 9.37 -11.39
CA THR A 528 23.04 9.16 -10.32
C THR A 528 22.60 8.08 -9.34
N ALA A 529 23.55 7.54 -8.58
CA ALA A 529 23.26 6.60 -7.50
C ALA A 529 22.38 7.22 -6.40
N ALA A 530 22.56 8.49 -6.10
CA ALA A 530 21.75 9.21 -5.10
C ALA A 530 20.29 9.34 -5.56
N GLU A 531 20.07 9.68 -6.83
CA GLU A 531 18.71 9.74 -7.41
C GLU A 531 18.04 8.36 -7.40
N LEU A 532 18.78 7.30 -7.75
CA LEU A 532 18.31 5.93 -7.72
C LEU A 532 17.93 5.49 -6.29
N THR A 533 18.77 5.80 -5.31
CA THR A 533 18.53 5.49 -3.90
C THR A 533 17.24 6.14 -3.41
N LYS A 534 17.05 7.42 -3.69
CA LYS A 534 15.83 8.15 -3.33
C LYS A 534 14.58 7.54 -3.96
N TYR A 535 14.66 7.20 -5.25
CA TYR A 535 13.53 6.63 -5.98
C TYR A 535 13.13 5.25 -5.44
N LEU A 536 14.09 4.38 -5.21
CA LEU A 536 13.85 3.05 -4.64
C LEU A 536 13.32 3.14 -3.20
N THR A 537 13.83 4.07 -2.42
CA THR A 537 13.33 4.33 -1.06
C THR A 537 11.86 4.75 -1.09
N MET A 538 11.51 5.64 -2.01
CA MET A 538 10.12 6.08 -2.23
C MET A 538 9.22 4.88 -2.59
N VAL A 539 9.65 4.01 -3.49
CA VAL A 539 8.87 2.84 -3.91
C VAL A 539 8.62 1.90 -2.73
N ILE A 540 9.67 1.53 -2.00
CA ILE A 540 9.56 0.61 -0.86
C ILE A 540 8.74 1.22 0.26
N PHE A 541 8.97 2.48 0.60
CA PHE A 541 8.20 3.19 1.63
C PHE A 541 6.71 3.28 1.26
N THR A 542 6.39 3.62 0.03
CA THR A 542 5.00 3.70 -0.46
C THR A 542 4.29 2.35 -0.35
N CYS A 543 4.95 1.27 -0.77
CA CYS A 543 4.37 -0.07 -0.76
C CYS A 543 4.22 -0.67 0.66
N SER A 544 4.98 -0.21 1.62
CA SER A 544 5.04 -0.77 2.98
C SER A 544 4.50 0.19 4.05
N ALA A 545 5.34 1.07 4.54
CA ALA A 545 5.03 1.94 5.68
C ALA A 545 3.91 2.94 5.39
N TYR A 546 3.91 3.56 4.22
CA TYR A 546 2.84 4.50 3.85
C TYR A 546 1.48 3.79 3.78
N HIS A 547 1.40 2.63 3.12
CA HIS A 547 0.17 1.85 3.07
C HIS A 547 -0.31 1.47 4.49
N ALA A 548 0.60 1.01 5.34
CA ALA A 548 0.26 0.69 6.73
C ALA A 548 -0.36 1.88 7.47
N ALA A 549 0.22 3.08 7.30
CA ALA A 549 -0.26 4.30 7.95
C ALA A 549 -1.68 4.70 7.51
N VAL A 550 -2.02 4.51 6.23
CA VAL A 550 -3.34 4.89 5.70
C VAL A 550 -4.36 3.76 5.72
N ASN A 551 -3.95 2.53 6.01
CA ASN A 551 -4.82 1.35 6.03
C ASN A 551 -5.11 0.81 7.44
N ALA A 552 -4.10 0.73 8.31
CA ALA A 552 -4.19 -0.07 9.53
C ALA A 552 -5.22 0.46 10.54
N GLY A 553 -5.43 1.77 10.60
CA GLY A 553 -6.36 2.40 11.55
C GLY A 553 -7.80 2.53 11.07
N GLN A 554 -8.12 2.12 9.86
CA GLN A 554 -9.42 2.40 9.24
C GLN A 554 -10.60 1.90 10.08
N PHE A 555 -10.58 0.62 10.44
CA PHE A 555 -11.72 0.02 11.15
C PHE A 555 -11.91 0.62 12.54
N GLU A 556 -10.86 0.67 13.34
CA GLU A 556 -10.98 1.11 14.74
C GLU A 556 -11.30 2.61 14.89
N LEU A 557 -10.90 3.44 13.91
CA LEU A 557 -11.27 4.85 13.86
C LEU A 557 -12.66 5.10 13.26
N ALA A 558 -13.16 4.16 12.46
CA ALA A 558 -14.42 4.24 11.74
C ALA A 558 -15.56 3.47 12.41
N VAL A 559 -15.29 2.60 13.36
CA VAL A 559 -16.30 1.75 14.00
C VAL A 559 -17.41 2.56 14.66
N PHE A 560 -17.09 3.75 15.13
CA PHE A 560 -18.08 4.78 15.47
C PHE A 560 -18.25 5.70 14.26
N MET A 561 -19.22 5.42 13.44
CA MET A 561 -19.40 6.00 12.10
C MET A 561 -19.40 7.54 12.07
N PRO A 562 -19.95 8.31 13.01
CA PRO A 562 -19.87 9.77 12.94
C PRO A 562 -18.46 10.34 12.90
N ASN A 563 -17.45 9.58 13.33
CA ASN A 563 -16.05 9.96 13.20
C ASN A 563 -15.49 9.81 11.76
N TYR A 564 -16.21 9.05 10.91
CA TYR A 564 -15.74 8.72 9.55
C TYR A 564 -16.92 8.38 8.62
N PRO A 565 -17.87 9.32 8.41
CA PRO A 565 -19.04 8.99 7.62
C PRO A 565 -18.76 8.94 6.13
N SER A 566 -19.21 7.88 5.48
CA SER A 566 -19.03 7.65 4.02
C SER A 566 -19.96 8.50 3.16
N SER A 567 -20.94 9.15 3.77
CA SER A 567 -21.99 9.87 3.09
C SER A 567 -22.67 10.83 4.05
N MET A 568 -23.28 11.87 3.53
CA MET A 568 -24.17 12.78 4.30
C MET A 568 -25.49 12.88 3.56
N ARG A 569 -26.60 12.74 4.28
CA ARG A 569 -27.93 12.63 3.69
C ARG A 569 -28.63 13.97 3.47
N LYS A 570 -28.11 15.04 4.05
CA LYS A 570 -28.63 16.40 3.90
C LYS A 570 -27.52 17.33 3.43
N PRO A 571 -27.86 18.43 2.74
CA PRO A 571 -26.82 19.39 2.34
C PRO A 571 -26.16 20.07 3.54
N PRO A 572 -24.95 20.63 3.38
CA PRO A 572 -24.30 21.40 4.43
C PRO A 572 -25.16 22.56 4.92
N PRO A 573 -25.10 22.92 6.21
CA PRO A 573 -25.86 24.05 6.75
C PRO A 573 -25.47 25.38 6.05
N ARG A 574 -26.45 26.18 5.68
CA ARG A 574 -26.26 27.49 5.05
C ARG A 574 -26.36 28.65 6.06
N ASN A 575 -26.66 28.36 7.29
CA ASN A 575 -26.75 29.34 8.35
C ASN A 575 -26.38 28.71 9.70
N LYS A 576 -26.36 29.52 10.75
CA LYS A 576 -25.99 29.05 12.09
C LYS A 576 -27.22 28.77 12.97
N ALA A 577 -28.32 28.31 12.38
CA ALA A 577 -29.49 27.89 13.13
C ALA A 577 -29.14 26.72 14.06
N LYS A 578 -29.82 26.66 15.21
CA LYS A 578 -29.60 25.58 16.18
C LYS A 578 -29.93 24.23 15.58
N VAL A 579 -29.01 23.29 15.72
CA VAL A 579 -29.14 21.90 15.27
C VAL A 579 -29.54 21.04 16.47
N THR A 580 -30.54 20.17 16.28
CA THR A 580 -30.93 19.18 17.28
C THR A 580 -30.18 17.87 17.08
N LEU A 581 -30.15 17.04 18.12
CA LEU A 581 -29.58 15.67 17.99
C LEU A 581 -30.31 14.89 16.90
N LYS A 582 -31.63 15.02 16.78
CA LYS A 582 -32.40 14.34 15.74
C LYS A 582 -31.96 14.76 14.33
N GLU A 583 -31.79 16.05 14.11
CA GLU A 583 -31.31 16.58 12.82
C GLU A 583 -29.89 16.05 12.48
N PHE A 584 -29.04 15.96 13.49
CA PHE A 584 -27.71 15.36 13.34
C PHE A 584 -27.83 13.90 12.92
N LEU A 585 -28.60 13.09 13.63
CA LEU A 585 -28.80 11.66 13.33
C LEU A 585 -29.46 11.43 11.96
N ASP A 586 -30.31 12.35 11.51
CA ASP A 586 -30.92 12.29 10.18
C ASP A 586 -29.99 12.72 9.05
N THR A 587 -28.84 13.28 9.38
CA THR A 587 -27.84 13.73 8.41
C THR A 587 -26.75 12.69 8.14
N ILE A 588 -26.35 11.92 9.14
CA ILE A 588 -25.33 10.88 9.02
C ILE A 588 -25.87 9.63 8.29
N PRO A 589 -25.01 8.71 7.82
CA PRO A 589 -25.45 7.52 7.09
C PRO A 589 -26.42 6.63 7.87
N GLU A 590 -27.30 5.96 7.15
CA GLU A 590 -28.22 4.96 7.70
C GLU A 590 -27.51 3.71 8.22
N MET A 591 -28.25 2.85 8.91
CA MET A 591 -27.76 1.58 9.47
C MET A 591 -27.17 0.65 8.41
N ASN A 592 -27.87 0.44 7.28
CA ASN A 592 -27.39 -0.47 6.23
C ASN A 592 -26.14 0.05 5.54
N THR A 593 -26.07 1.34 5.27
CA THR A 593 -24.88 2.00 4.69
C THR A 593 -23.69 1.86 5.62
N THR A 594 -23.89 2.17 6.90
CA THR A 594 -22.85 2.05 7.95
C THR A 594 -22.39 0.61 8.10
N SER A 595 -23.30 -0.34 8.15
CA SER A 595 -22.98 -1.77 8.28
C SER A 595 -22.18 -2.28 7.10
N LEU A 596 -22.50 -1.89 5.88
CA LEU A 596 -21.77 -2.29 4.68
C LEU A 596 -20.33 -1.75 4.69
N ILE A 597 -20.14 -0.47 4.98
CA ILE A 597 -18.83 0.15 5.05
C ILE A 597 -17.96 -0.50 6.13
N LEU A 598 -18.51 -0.68 7.33
CA LEU A 598 -17.75 -1.30 8.44
C LEU A 598 -17.42 -2.77 8.15
N SER A 599 -18.28 -3.49 7.45
CA SER A 599 -18.02 -4.86 7.02
C SER A 599 -16.83 -4.94 6.07
N VAL A 600 -16.75 -4.00 5.12
CA VAL A 600 -15.61 -3.91 4.19
C VAL A 600 -14.33 -3.59 4.95
N LEU A 601 -14.35 -2.59 5.82
CA LEU A 601 -13.17 -2.20 6.61
C LEU A 601 -12.71 -3.32 7.56
N TRP A 602 -13.64 -4.11 8.08
CA TRP A 602 -13.32 -5.29 8.88
C TRP A 602 -12.54 -6.34 8.08
N VAL A 603 -12.97 -6.63 6.85
CA VAL A 603 -12.27 -7.58 5.97
C VAL A 603 -10.87 -7.09 5.61
N LEU A 604 -10.70 -5.78 5.46
CA LEU A 604 -9.42 -5.16 5.10
C LEU A 604 -8.49 -4.93 6.31
N ARG A 605 -8.80 -5.47 7.48
CA ARG A 605 -7.89 -5.42 8.64
C ARG A 605 -6.66 -6.27 8.41
N ASN A 606 -5.54 -5.76 8.91
CA ASN A 606 -4.23 -6.37 8.73
C ASN A 606 -3.95 -7.45 9.79
N GLU A 607 -4.71 -8.56 9.77
CA GLU A 607 -4.56 -9.69 10.72
C GLU A 607 -4.41 -11.03 9.99
N ASP A 608 -3.69 -11.05 8.89
CA ASP A 608 -3.58 -12.24 8.07
C ASP A 608 -2.50 -13.21 8.55
N GLN A 609 -2.78 -14.52 8.38
CA GLN A 609 -1.85 -15.59 8.71
C GLN A 609 -0.59 -15.58 7.83
N ASP A 610 -0.64 -14.97 6.66
CA ASP A 610 0.46 -14.92 5.71
C ASP A 610 0.99 -13.49 5.52
N MET A 611 1.04 -12.74 6.59
CA MET A 611 1.64 -11.42 6.63
C MET A 611 3.16 -11.52 6.76
N ARG A 612 3.88 -10.72 5.97
CA ARG A 612 5.34 -10.59 6.06
C ARG A 612 5.71 -9.19 6.50
N PRO A 613 6.15 -9.01 7.76
CA PRO A 613 6.56 -7.69 8.25
C PRO A 613 7.72 -7.11 7.45
N LEU A 614 7.79 -5.79 7.40
CA LEU A 614 8.85 -5.03 6.72
C LEU A 614 10.24 -5.56 7.12
N GLY A 615 11.05 -5.87 6.14
CA GLY A 615 12.39 -6.40 6.33
C GLY A 615 12.45 -7.93 6.46
N THR A 616 11.31 -8.63 6.41
CA THR A 616 11.25 -10.10 6.41
C THR A 616 11.32 -10.62 4.98
N TYR A 617 12.39 -11.33 4.66
CA TYR A 617 12.67 -11.83 3.30
C TYR A 617 12.93 -13.33 3.33
N PRO A 618 11.88 -14.18 3.41
CA PRO A 618 12.04 -15.63 3.54
C PRO A 618 12.57 -16.28 2.25
N GLU A 619 12.28 -15.71 1.07
CA GLU A 619 12.86 -16.18 -0.18
C GLU A 619 14.24 -15.56 -0.40
N GLU A 620 15.26 -16.40 -0.55
CA GLU A 620 16.64 -15.97 -0.75
C GLU A 620 16.92 -15.64 -2.22
N HIS A 621 16.38 -14.53 -2.72
CA HIS A 621 16.70 -14.03 -4.06
C HIS A 621 18.14 -13.51 -4.15
N PHE A 622 18.60 -12.81 -3.11
CA PHE A 622 20.02 -12.50 -2.94
C PHE A 622 20.72 -13.64 -2.20
N THR A 623 21.74 -14.19 -2.80
CA THR A 623 22.56 -15.25 -2.20
C THR A 623 23.94 -14.76 -1.80
N GLU A 624 24.37 -13.58 -2.27
CA GLU A 624 25.65 -12.97 -1.98
C GLU A 624 25.71 -12.45 -0.55
N HIS A 625 26.92 -12.43 0.01
CA HIS A 625 27.15 -12.02 1.40
C HIS A 625 26.83 -10.54 1.64
N GLY A 626 27.18 -9.64 0.71
CA GLY A 626 26.98 -8.20 0.86
C GLY A 626 25.50 -7.82 1.07
N PRO A 627 24.58 -8.19 0.16
CA PRO A 627 23.16 -7.94 0.36
C PRO A 627 22.59 -8.57 1.64
N LYS A 628 23.02 -9.77 1.99
CA LYS A 628 22.55 -10.45 3.22
C LYS A 628 22.97 -9.70 4.48
N GLN A 629 24.17 -9.14 4.53
CA GLN A 629 24.61 -8.29 5.64
C GLN A 629 23.78 -7.02 5.74
N LEU A 630 23.44 -6.41 4.61
CA LEU A 630 22.59 -5.21 4.58
C LEU A 630 21.17 -5.51 5.04
N MET A 631 20.62 -6.68 4.68
CA MET A 631 19.33 -7.14 5.17
C MET A 631 19.33 -7.32 6.70
N ALA A 632 20.37 -7.94 7.24
CA ALA A 632 20.53 -8.12 8.68
C ALA A 632 20.63 -6.77 9.41
N ALA A 633 21.40 -5.83 8.89
CA ALA A 633 21.51 -4.48 9.44
C ALA A 633 20.16 -3.72 9.37
N PHE A 634 19.40 -3.88 8.29
CA PHE A 634 18.08 -3.31 8.16
C PHE A 634 17.12 -3.86 9.22
N GLN A 635 17.09 -5.18 9.40
CA GLN A 635 16.29 -5.85 10.41
C GLN A 635 16.66 -5.38 11.82
N ASP A 636 17.94 -5.24 12.13
CA ASP A 636 18.43 -4.74 13.42
C ASP A 636 17.96 -3.30 13.68
N ARG A 637 18.04 -2.43 12.66
CA ARG A 637 17.57 -1.05 12.78
C ARG A 637 16.06 -0.98 12.98
N LEU A 638 15.29 -1.79 12.28
CA LEU A 638 13.84 -1.87 12.49
C LEU A 638 13.49 -2.36 13.90
N ALA A 639 14.26 -3.30 14.45
CA ALA A 639 14.08 -3.75 15.83
C ALA A 639 14.37 -2.63 16.84
N GLU A 640 15.40 -1.80 16.63
CA GLU A 640 15.66 -0.60 17.44
C GLU A 640 14.50 0.38 17.38
N ILE A 641 13.99 0.69 16.19
CA ILE A 641 12.84 1.58 16.00
C ILE A 641 11.62 1.04 16.74
N SER A 642 11.40 -0.26 16.68
CA SER A 642 10.30 -0.92 17.42
C SER A 642 10.40 -0.69 18.93
N ARG A 643 11.59 -0.82 19.50
CA ARG A 643 11.82 -0.53 20.92
C ARG A 643 11.59 0.94 21.27
N GLU A 644 12.06 1.86 20.43
CA GLU A 644 11.84 3.30 20.62
C GLU A 644 10.34 3.64 20.61
N ILE A 645 9.57 3.03 19.72
CA ILE A 645 8.12 3.22 19.63
C ILE A 645 7.41 2.63 20.86
N GLU A 646 7.79 1.44 21.28
CA GLU A 646 7.24 0.79 22.50
C GLU A 646 7.47 1.66 23.75
N GLU A 647 8.69 2.16 23.91
CA GLU A 647 9.04 3.03 25.02
C GLU A 647 8.22 4.32 25.03
N ARG A 648 8.13 5.01 23.87
CA ARG A 648 7.30 6.22 23.75
C ARG A 648 5.83 5.92 24.07
N ASN A 649 5.27 4.84 23.54
CA ASN A 649 3.86 4.50 23.70
C ASN A 649 3.47 4.22 25.16
N GLN A 650 4.41 3.78 25.99
CA GLN A 650 4.14 3.55 27.43
C GLN A 650 3.70 4.80 28.16
N SER A 651 4.14 5.99 27.72
CA SER A 651 3.79 7.27 28.32
C SER A 651 2.56 7.94 27.70
N LEU A 652 1.97 7.36 26.67
CA LEU A 652 0.85 7.93 25.93
C LEU A 652 -0.49 7.36 26.38
N ALA A 653 -1.50 8.22 26.53
CA ALA A 653 -2.88 7.80 26.78
C ALA A 653 -3.42 6.97 25.60
N LEU A 654 -3.05 7.31 24.37
CA LEU A 654 -3.40 6.59 23.15
C LEU A 654 -2.12 6.25 22.39
N SER A 655 -1.77 4.97 22.35
CA SER A 655 -0.60 4.47 21.63
C SER A 655 -0.75 4.65 20.13
N TYR A 656 0.33 5.02 19.44
CA TYR A 656 0.40 5.05 17.98
C TYR A 656 1.18 3.84 17.46
N LYS A 657 0.51 2.94 16.74
CA LYS A 657 1.07 1.66 16.30
C LYS A 657 1.05 1.45 14.79
N TYR A 658 0.58 2.42 14.00
CA TYR A 658 0.43 2.24 12.55
C TYR A 658 1.77 2.28 11.81
N MET A 659 2.81 2.81 12.43
CA MET A 659 4.20 2.81 11.93
C MET A 659 5.12 1.95 12.81
N TYR A 660 4.56 1.04 13.60
CA TYR A 660 5.31 0.05 14.37
C TYR A 660 5.77 -1.07 13.43
N PRO A 661 7.10 -1.27 13.23
CA PRO A 661 7.61 -2.16 12.18
C PRO A 661 7.02 -3.57 12.12
N PRO A 662 6.77 -4.27 13.24
CA PRO A 662 6.10 -5.57 13.18
C PRO A 662 4.68 -5.55 12.59
N ASN A 663 4.02 -4.40 12.59
CA ASN A 663 2.67 -4.22 12.02
C ASN A 663 2.70 -3.70 10.58
N ILE A 664 3.87 -3.39 10.05
CA ILE A 664 4.02 -2.91 8.67
C ILE A 664 4.29 -4.12 7.77
N GLU A 665 3.45 -4.37 6.79
CA GLU A 665 3.70 -5.40 5.80
C GLU A 665 4.68 -4.92 4.74
N ASN A 666 5.52 -5.82 4.23
CA ASN A 666 6.48 -5.52 3.14
C ASN A 666 5.81 -4.92 1.90
N SER A 667 4.59 -5.34 1.63
CA SER A 667 3.86 -5.00 0.41
C SER A 667 2.44 -4.54 0.72
N THR A 668 1.80 -3.91 -0.26
CA THR A 668 0.38 -3.56 -0.22
C THR A 668 -0.45 -4.77 -0.61
N ALA A 669 -0.81 -5.59 0.38
CA ALA A 669 -1.39 -6.93 0.17
C ALA A 669 -2.85 -7.06 0.64
N ILE A 670 -3.42 -6.00 1.24
CA ILE A 670 -4.78 -6.02 1.78
C ILE A 670 -5.52 -4.71 1.50
#